data_5b6eb746d00b2a5d6715866bfe49b7ba
#
_entry.id   5b6eb746d00b2a5d6715866bfe49b7ba
#
_cell.length_a   1.000
_cell.length_b   1.000
_cell.length_c   1.000
_cell.angle_alpha   90.00
_cell.angle_beta   90.00
_cell.angle_gamma   90.00
#
_symmetry.space_group_name_H-M   'P 1'
#
loop_
_entity.id
_entity.type
_entity.pdbx_description
1 polymer ?
#
loop_
_entity_poly.entity_id
_entity_poly.type
_entity_poly.pdbx_seq_one_letter_code
_entity_poly.pdbx_strand_id
1 'polypeptide(L)'
;MHAHQNMKVELMLLHHFFKVRNGLESAADGLVLMHYNGGAESDGKLTVNTDELFIDAGGNGIWAQNNSTGHENHYAPVVINARKGIHITAGDSAIVAMSQGTVELNGNTYIKAKNAILTRGLSKVTINKSGTDIVQIEGDINFNYHEATSKTGVDATVNLNLTGANSYWNGNTKVTWSGKPSDPTKLSVHSSTVTLANGAQWTPNEVAVKDDQAEGSMYTALTNLVLNDGVVNLTKASEQQVQIENLKGTGGTINVATTVASDGALKADRTLNVTKSAEQVKLNVVSSNVTSDGITDASKALSGLAQSVTFEQGVGSDVSIQATTQEGDIKGALTQSFDSTGKATSTVKEAVNQKLDGYSSIAALSAVQWRHENDTLLKRMGELRDLEGTVGAWARLYGSEQEYGAQSVKTQNTTIQVGADYDIGQGWKVGGAFSYTDGSSNFDSGNSNNDMYGLAVYGTWLAENGQFVDLIGKYSRLSNEFTSGTMKGDFDNNAFSLAAEAGWHFKLNDLGYVEPSAGLTYGRIMGDTFTAQNGVLVEQEDYDSLIARVGVRSGFYFPNQKGNIYARVAVLHDFMGDMESTASKANAQGKVQTSHLKDGLGDTWVEYGLGANFKLSKTAYTFVDLEKTTGGDVKEAWKWTLGARLAF
;
A
#
# COMPACT_ATOMS: atom_id res chain seq x y z
N MET A 1 20.50 25.58 -41.33
CA MET A 1 20.36 24.97 -42.68
C MET A 1 18.99 25.38 -43.20
N HIS A 2 18.90 26.14 -44.30
CA HIS A 2 17.64 26.55 -44.91
C HIS A 2 17.34 25.64 -46.08
N ALA A 3 16.21 24.97 -46.06
CA ALA A 3 15.72 24.22 -47.19
C ALA A 3 14.63 25.01 -47.92
N HIS A 4 14.86 25.36 -49.18
CA HIS A 4 13.90 26.04 -50.04
C HIS A 4 13.28 25.06 -51.03
N GLN A 5 11.97 25.13 -51.17
CA GLN A 5 11.05 24.54 -52.15
C GLN A 5 11.38 23.12 -52.69
N ASN A 6 10.42 22.22 -52.56
CA ASN A 6 10.40 20.85 -53.19
C ASN A 6 11.56 19.92 -52.87
N MET A 7 12.22 20.09 -51.73
CA MET A 7 13.35 19.25 -51.36
C MET A 7 13.02 18.28 -50.23
N LYS A 8 12.99 17.01 -50.55
CA LYS A 8 13.05 15.97 -49.54
C LYS A 8 14.48 15.86 -49.08
N VAL A 9 14.84 16.44 -47.96
CA VAL A 9 16.17 16.35 -47.37
C VAL A 9 16.23 15.24 -46.37
N GLU A 10 16.93 14.19 -46.67
CA GLU A 10 17.25 13.10 -45.74
C GLU A 10 18.73 13.27 -45.35
N LEU A 11 18.99 13.69 -44.13
CA LEU A 11 20.32 13.91 -43.58
C LEU A 11 20.66 12.71 -42.66
N MET A 12 21.61 11.89 -43.08
CA MET A 12 22.20 10.83 -42.26
C MET A 12 23.51 11.32 -41.66
N LEU A 13 23.50 11.64 -40.36
CA LEU A 13 24.61 12.31 -39.70
C LEU A 13 25.12 11.48 -38.50
N LEU A 14 26.45 11.22 -38.44
CA LEU A 14 27.03 10.38 -37.38
C LEU A 14 27.29 11.11 -36.05
N HIS A 15 27.61 12.39 -36.04
CA HIS A 15 27.71 13.27 -34.86
C HIS A 15 27.66 14.72 -35.29
N HIS A 16 26.72 15.52 -34.83
CA HIS A 16 26.69 16.95 -35.21
C HIS A 16 26.27 17.83 -34.05
N PHE A 17 27.12 18.86 -33.83
CA PHE A 17 26.84 20.01 -33.00
C PHE A 17 26.33 21.15 -33.88
N PHE A 18 25.09 21.58 -33.69
CA PHE A 18 24.62 22.85 -34.21
C PHE A 18 24.74 23.90 -33.10
N LYS A 19 25.90 24.55 -33.01
CA LYS A 19 26.10 25.68 -32.10
C LYS A 19 26.01 26.99 -32.90
N VAL A 20 24.87 27.63 -32.80
CA VAL A 20 24.72 29.00 -33.38
C VAL A 20 24.88 29.99 -32.24
N ARG A 21 26.11 30.47 -32.01
CA ARG A 21 26.40 31.63 -31.17
C ARG A 21 26.59 32.84 -32.08
N ASN A 22 25.66 33.80 -31.96
CA ASN A 22 25.95 35.18 -32.38
C ASN A 22 26.27 36.01 -31.13
N GLY A 23 27.49 36.53 -31.08
CA GLY A 23 27.78 37.71 -30.27
C GLY A 23 27.08 38.93 -30.87
N LEU A 24 26.26 39.59 -30.04
CA LEU A 24 25.54 40.83 -30.32
C LEU A 24 24.16 40.71 -31.01
N GLU A 25 23.14 40.71 -30.14
CA GLU A 25 21.78 41.26 -30.29
C GLU A 25 20.82 40.74 -31.36
N SER A 26 20.97 39.58 -31.94
CA SER A 26 19.86 38.93 -32.65
C SER A 26 19.73 37.47 -32.26
N ALA A 27 18.51 37.05 -31.87
CA ALA A 27 18.16 35.69 -31.60
C ALA A 27 18.44 34.84 -32.87
N ALA A 28 19.40 33.90 -32.76
CA ALA A 28 19.70 32.99 -33.87
C ALA A 28 18.96 31.65 -33.62
N ASP A 29 18.24 31.21 -34.62
CA ASP A 29 17.50 29.92 -34.61
C ASP A 29 18.44 28.74 -34.97
N GLY A 30 18.17 27.58 -34.42
CA GLY A 30 18.99 26.37 -34.60
C GLY A 30 18.71 25.64 -35.92
N LEU A 31 17.60 24.93 -35.99
CA LEU A 31 17.18 24.14 -37.15
C LEU A 31 15.86 24.67 -37.69
N VAL A 32 15.88 25.22 -38.90
CA VAL A 32 14.72 25.91 -39.48
C VAL A 32 14.26 25.22 -40.76
N LEU A 33 12.97 24.85 -40.82
CA LEU A 33 12.27 24.50 -42.04
C LEU A 33 11.12 25.47 -42.25
N MET A 34 11.29 26.40 -43.20
CA MET A 34 10.24 27.35 -43.61
C MET A 34 9.84 27.10 -45.05
N HIS A 35 8.54 27.00 -45.26
CA HIS A 35 7.94 26.91 -46.58
C HIS A 35 7.32 28.26 -46.95
N TYR A 36 7.84 28.92 -47.98
CA TYR A 36 7.32 30.18 -48.47
C TYR A 36 6.57 30.04 -49.80
N ASN A 37 5.48 30.77 -49.97
CA ASN A 37 4.60 30.89 -51.14
C ASN A 37 5.25 30.53 -52.48
N GLY A 38 4.95 29.41 -53.02
CA GLY A 38 5.29 29.04 -54.35
C GLY A 38 4.44 27.89 -54.84
N GLY A 39 3.42 28.19 -55.56
CA GLY A 39 2.62 27.30 -56.39
C GLY A 39 2.26 25.93 -55.82
N ALA A 40 1.06 25.48 -56.11
CA ALA A 40 0.49 24.21 -55.70
C ALA A 40 1.51 23.04 -55.69
N GLU A 41 1.44 22.25 -54.63
CA GLU A 41 1.99 20.87 -54.51
C GLU A 41 3.43 20.72 -53.99
N SER A 42 3.86 21.42 -52.95
CA SER A 42 5.13 21.10 -52.33
C SER A 42 5.08 20.76 -50.85
N ASP A 43 5.00 19.47 -50.54
CA ASP A 43 5.20 18.93 -49.19
C ASP A 43 6.69 18.91 -48.86
N GLY A 44 7.27 19.99 -48.41
CA GLY A 44 8.65 20.00 -47.88
C GLY A 44 8.72 19.14 -46.63
N LYS A 45 9.63 18.15 -46.61
CA LYS A 45 9.86 17.31 -45.41
C LYS A 45 11.34 17.36 -45.05
N LEU A 46 11.65 17.59 -43.79
CA LEU A 46 12.99 17.43 -43.24
C LEU A 46 13.01 16.19 -42.31
N THR A 47 13.85 15.23 -42.65
CA THR A 47 14.11 14.07 -41.77
C THR A 47 15.57 14.07 -41.36
N VAL A 48 15.84 14.03 -40.08
CA VAL A 48 17.18 13.91 -39.49
C VAL A 48 17.30 12.56 -38.80
N ASN A 49 18.19 11.70 -39.33
CA ASN A 49 18.52 10.42 -38.69
C ASN A 49 19.94 10.55 -38.12
N THR A 50 20.12 10.39 -36.82
CA THR A 50 21.42 10.61 -36.17
C THR A 50 21.60 9.69 -34.98
N ASP A 51 22.82 9.59 -34.47
CA ASP A 51 23.08 8.99 -33.17
C ASP A 51 22.66 9.97 -32.06
N GLU A 52 23.07 11.21 -32.19
CA GLU A 52 22.86 12.23 -31.17
C GLU A 52 22.75 13.60 -31.84
N LEU A 53 21.84 14.45 -31.35
CA LEU A 53 21.63 15.80 -31.87
C LEU A 53 21.73 16.80 -30.72
N PHE A 54 22.55 17.85 -30.91
CA PHE A 54 22.67 18.95 -30.00
C PHE A 54 22.28 20.24 -30.71
N ILE A 55 21.34 21.00 -30.12
CA ILE A 55 20.93 22.33 -30.56
C ILE A 55 21.09 23.27 -29.36
N ASP A 56 21.97 24.29 -29.51
CA ASP A 56 22.16 25.38 -28.55
C ASP A 56 21.91 26.68 -29.30
N ALA A 57 20.71 27.25 -29.16
CA ALA A 57 20.23 28.42 -29.91
C ALA A 57 19.93 29.60 -28.99
N GLY A 58 20.36 30.77 -29.37
CA GLY A 58 20.02 32.02 -28.66
C GLY A 58 18.54 32.41 -28.77
N GLY A 59 17.89 32.03 -29.86
CA GLY A 59 16.46 32.20 -30.14
C GLY A 59 15.68 30.90 -30.02
N ASN A 60 15.25 30.36 -31.16
CA ASN A 60 14.47 29.14 -31.25
C ASN A 60 15.33 27.92 -31.64
N GLY A 61 15.06 26.76 -31.07
CA GLY A 61 15.81 25.53 -31.36
C GLY A 61 15.42 24.95 -32.71
N ILE A 62 14.18 24.47 -32.82
CA ILE A 62 13.60 23.89 -34.05
C ILE A 62 12.44 24.76 -34.48
N TRP A 63 12.38 25.12 -35.76
CA TRP A 63 11.26 25.88 -36.32
C TRP A 63 10.70 25.18 -37.56
N ALA A 64 9.44 24.79 -37.50
CA ALA A 64 8.68 24.22 -38.60
C ALA A 64 7.49 25.11 -38.94
N GLN A 65 7.43 25.64 -40.17
CA GLN A 65 6.35 26.54 -40.60
C GLN A 65 6.03 26.36 -42.07
N ASN A 66 4.73 26.33 -42.41
CA ASN A 66 4.24 26.43 -43.77
C ASN A 66 3.36 27.69 -43.89
N ASN A 67 3.77 28.62 -44.74
CA ASN A 67 3.07 29.86 -44.99
C ASN A 67 2.28 29.86 -46.32
N SER A 68 2.02 28.70 -46.91
CA SER A 68 1.23 28.56 -48.14
C SER A 68 -0.21 28.93 -47.92
N THR A 69 -0.69 29.99 -48.55
CA THR A 69 -2.09 30.40 -48.48
C THR A 69 -2.93 29.57 -49.45
N GLY A 70 -4.01 28.96 -48.96
CA GLY A 70 -5.00 28.27 -49.79
C GLY A 70 -4.90 26.75 -49.83
N HIS A 71 -3.97 26.11 -49.10
CA HIS A 71 -3.80 24.68 -49.06
C HIS A 71 -3.92 24.13 -47.62
N GLU A 72 -5.13 23.84 -47.18
CA GLU A 72 -5.44 23.44 -45.78
C GLU A 72 -4.88 22.08 -45.36
N ASN A 73 -4.27 21.32 -46.27
CA ASN A 73 -3.80 19.95 -46.01
C ASN A 73 -2.28 19.76 -46.24
N HIS A 74 -1.50 20.79 -46.46
CA HIS A 74 -0.06 20.69 -46.70
C HIS A 74 0.73 21.04 -45.44
N TYR A 75 1.43 20.07 -44.91
CA TYR A 75 2.23 20.22 -43.71
C TYR A 75 3.72 20.38 -44.01
N ALA A 76 4.45 21.09 -43.16
CA ALA A 76 5.91 21.17 -43.17
C ALA A 76 6.49 20.29 -42.03
N PRO A 77 6.68 19.01 -42.27
CA PRO A 77 7.12 18.08 -41.22
C PRO A 77 8.64 18.13 -41.01
N VAL A 78 9.05 18.31 -39.76
CA VAL A 78 10.40 18.03 -39.26
C VAL A 78 10.34 16.77 -38.42
N VAL A 79 11.04 15.72 -38.83
CA VAL A 79 11.14 14.45 -38.10
C VAL A 79 12.58 14.21 -37.70
N ILE A 80 12.83 14.04 -36.42
CA ILE A 80 14.15 13.75 -35.87
C ILE A 80 14.12 12.38 -35.20
N ASN A 81 15.01 11.50 -35.67
CA ASN A 81 15.20 10.17 -35.10
C ASN A 81 16.64 10.08 -34.58
N ALA A 82 16.81 9.99 -33.26
CA ALA A 82 18.11 9.89 -32.63
C ALA A 82 18.20 8.60 -31.79
N ARG A 83 19.28 7.85 -31.97
CA ARG A 83 19.48 6.56 -31.25
C ARG A 83 19.93 6.76 -29.81
N LYS A 84 20.64 7.84 -29.50
CA LYS A 84 21.21 8.11 -28.17
C LYS A 84 20.55 9.29 -27.49
N GLY A 85 20.28 10.38 -28.23
CA GLY A 85 19.61 11.53 -27.63
C GLY A 85 19.44 12.74 -28.51
N ILE A 86 18.45 13.58 -28.15
CA ILE A 86 18.14 14.89 -28.73
C ILE A 86 18.24 15.90 -27.61
N HIS A 87 19.19 16.84 -27.70
CA HIS A 87 19.45 17.86 -26.69
C HIS A 87 19.19 19.24 -27.28
N ILE A 88 18.19 19.94 -26.74
CA ILE A 88 17.80 21.28 -27.23
C ILE A 88 17.84 22.27 -26.07
N THR A 89 18.73 23.23 -26.17
CA THR A 89 18.73 24.41 -25.29
C THR A 89 18.41 25.63 -26.16
N ALA A 90 17.42 26.42 -25.77
CA ALA A 90 17.01 27.61 -26.52
C ALA A 90 16.72 28.79 -25.60
N GLY A 91 17.06 29.98 -26.06
CA GLY A 91 16.82 31.21 -25.28
C GLY A 91 15.35 31.60 -25.19
N ASP A 92 14.55 31.31 -26.21
CA ASP A 92 13.11 31.56 -26.22
C ASP A 92 12.28 30.28 -26.31
N SER A 93 12.23 29.61 -27.45
CA SER A 93 11.41 28.42 -27.65
C SER A 93 12.22 27.25 -28.21
N ALA A 94 12.19 26.07 -27.56
CA ALA A 94 12.93 24.94 -28.06
C ALA A 94 12.33 24.38 -29.36
N ILE A 95 11.01 24.33 -29.45
CA ILE A 95 10.28 23.90 -30.64
C ILE A 95 9.25 24.96 -30.99
N VAL A 96 9.27 25.40 -32.22
CA VAL A 96 8.28 26.29 -32.83
C VAL A 96 7.59 25.57 -33.96
N ALA A 97 6.28 25.38 -33.88
CA ALA A 97 5.46 24.81 -34.94
C ALA A 97 4.32 25.76 -35.28
N MET A 98 4.34 26.31 -36.49
CA MET A 98 3.38 27.34 -36.90
C MET A 98 2.78 27.02 -38.26
N SER A 99 1.54 27.45 -38.50
CA SER A 99 0.92 27.46 -39.82
C SER A 99 1.15 26.11 -40.56
N GLN A 100 0.59 25.00 -40.08
CA GLN A 100 0.77 23.64 -40.62
C GLN A 100 2.19 23.05 -40.44
N GLY A 101 3.06 23.68 -39.66
CA GLY A 101 4.32 23.08 -39.24
C GLY A 101 4.09 21.88 -38.32
N THR A 102 4.84 20.80 -38.56
CA THR A 102 4.79 19.66 -37.66
C THR A 102 6.19 19.26 -37.20
N VAL A 103 6.33 18.87 -35.94
CA VAL A 103 7.60 18.39 -35.37
C VAL A 103 7.36 17.07 -34.65
N GLU A 104 8.16 16.07 -35.02
CA GLU A 104 8.17 14.75 -34.38
C GLU A 104 9.60 14.45 -33.91
N LEU A 105 9.77 14.20 -32.59
CA LEU A 105 11.02 13.82 -31.97
C LEU A 105 10.92 12.37 -31.47
N ASN A 106 11.81 11.51 -31.95
CA ASN A 106 11.91 10.10 -31.59
C ASN A 106 13.34 9.78 -31.07
N GLY A 107 13.43 9.29 -29.85
CA GLY A 107 14.64 9.03 -29.07
C GLY A 107 14.64 9.81 -27.76
N ASN A 108 15.61 9.51 -26.89
CA ASN A 108 15.73 10.23 -25.61
C ASN A 108 15.81 11.75 -25.86
N THR A 109 14.93 12.50 -25.25
CA THR A 109 14.76 13.93 -25.55
C THR A 109 14.96 14.78 -24.31
N TYR A 110 15.85 15.78 -24.40
CA TYR A 110 16.23 16.70 -23.34
C TYR A 110 16.00 18.13 -23.82
N ILE A 111 15.05 18.85 -23.23
CA ILE A 111 14.66 20.20 -23.65
C ILE A 111 14.80 21.14 -22.47
N LYS A 112 15.43 22.32 -22.73
CA LYS A 112 15.48 23.42 -21.78
C LYS A 112 15.29 24.74 -22.50
N ALA A 113 14.17 25.42 -22.23
CA ALA A 113 13.83 26.71 -22.81
C ALA A 113 12.77 27.43 -21.97
N LYS A 114 12.52 28.75 -22.26
CA LYS A 114 11.38 29.45 -21.68
C LYS A 114 10.05 28.83 -22.12
N ASN A 115 9.89 28.56 -23.42
CA ASN A 115 8.84 27.72 -23.95
C ASN A 115 9.48 26.43 -24.47
N ALA A 116 9.14 25.27 -23.90
CA ALA A 116 9.56 24.00 -24.48
C ALA A 116 8.95 23.83 -25.88
N ILE A 117 7.70 24.23 -26.03
CA ILE A 117 6.96 24.16 -27.28
C ILE A 117 6.16 25.45 -27.44
N LEU A 118 6.28 26.09 -28.62
CA LEU A 118 5.42 27.16 -29.05
C LEU A 118 4.69 26.73 -30.33
N THR A 119 3.37 26.82 -30.32
CA THR A 119 2.52 26.41 -31.45
C THR A 119 1.57 27.53 -31.87
N ARG A 120 1.23 27.60 -33.16
CA ARG A 120 0.26 28.53 -33.71
C ARG A 120 -0.36 28.01 -35.01
N GLY A 121 -1.68 28.13 -35.13
CA GLY A 121 -2.43 27.64 -36.29
C GLY A 121 -2.35 26.12 -36.41
N LEU A 122 -2.82 25.54 -37.50
CA LEU A 122 -2.93 24.11 -37.75
C LEU A 122 -1.59 23.35 -37.62
N SER A 123 -1.00 23.36 -36.43
CA SER A 123 0.34 22.80 -36.15
C SER A 123 0.27 21.56 -35.24
N LYS A 124 1.32 20.74 -35.32
CA LYS A 124 1.41 19.54 -34.50
C LYS A 124 2.81 19.28 -33.97
N VAL A 125 2.94 19.01 -32.68
CA VAL A 125 4.19 18.56 -32.06
C VAL A 125 3.94 17.22 -31.38
N THR A 126 4.81 16.25 -31.64
CA THR A 126 4.79 14.93 -30.98
C THR A 126 6.18 14.59 -30.48
N ILE A 127 6.32 14.30 -29.20
CA ILE A 127 7.57 13.87 -28.58
C ILE A 127 7.38 12.44 -28.05
N ASN A 128 8.33 11.56 -28.40
CA ASN A 128 8.34 10.15 -28.01
C ASN A 128 7.04 9.42 -28.38
N LYS A 129 6.76 9.34 -29.66
CA LYS A 129 5.56 8.68 -30.21
C LYS A 129 5.46 7.21 -29.81
N SER A 130 6.60 6.52 -29.69
CA SER A 130 6.68 5.12 -29.26
C SER A 130 6.31 4.94 -27.78
N GLY A 131 6.49 5.94 -26.95
CA GLY A 131 6.32 5.86 -25.51
C GLY A 131 7.42 5.08 -24.77
N THR A 132 8.61 4.90 -25.40
CA THR A 132 9.70 4.07 -24.85
C THR A 132 10.92 4.85 -24.42
N ASP A 133 11.06 6.11 -24.87
CA ASP A 133 12.26 6.91 -24.68
C ASP A 133 12.17 7.79 -23.40
N ILE A 134 13.31 8.15 -22.84
CA ILE A 134 13.39 9.13 -21.73
C ILE A 134 13.10 10.52 -22.29
N VAL A 135 12.21 11.24 -21.62
CA VAL A 135 11.85 12.62 -21.99
C VAL A 135 11.99 13.54 -20.79
N GLN A 136 12.88 14.53 -20.88
CA GLN A 136 13.13 15.52 -19.84
C GLN A 136 12.90 16.92 -20.40
N ILE A 137 11.91 17.64 -19.89
CA ILE A 137 11.48 18.91 -20.42
C ILE A 137 11.43 19.97 -19.31
N GLU A 138 12.15 21.07 -19.51
CA GLU A 138 12.05 22.30 -18.73
C GLU A 138 11.52 23.42 -19.64
N GLY A 139 10.32 23.91 -19.36
CA GLY A 139 9.65 24.99 -20.10
C GLY A 139 8.18 24.75 -20.35
N ASP A 140 7.46 25.78 -20.70
CA ASP A 140 6.01 25.76 -20.91
C ASP A 140 5.62 25.29 -22.31
N ILE A 141 4.41 24.77 -22.44
CA ILE A 141 3.72 24.60 -23.71
C ILE A 141 2.91 25.87 -23.96
N ASN A 142 3.30 26.63 -24.97
CA ASN A 142 2.72 27.90 -25.30
C ASN A 142 1.90 27.82 -26.59
N PHE A 143 0.60 28.05 -26.49
CA PHE A 143 -0.31 28.21 -27.62
C PHE A 143 -0.40 29.69 -27.96
N ASN A 144 0.28 30.11 -29.04
CA ASN A 144 0.29 31.50 -29.47
C ASN A 144 -0.92 31.78 -30.35
N TYR A 145 -1.79 32.66 -29.88
CA TYR A 145 -2.95 33.11 -30.63
C TYR A 145 -2.59 34.28 -31.57
N HIS A 146 -3.08 34.17 -32.79
CA HIS A 146 -3.02 35.27 -33.76
C HIS A 146 -4.32 35.32 -34.58
N GLU A 147 -5.02 36.42 -34.58
CA GLU A 147 -6.37 36.58 -35.16
C GLU A 147 -6.47 36.16 -36.63
N ALA A 148 -5.42 36.39 -37.41
CA ALA A 148 -5.41 36.07 -38.84
C ALA A 148 -5.28 34.59 -39.19
N THR A 149 -4.93 33.72 -38.22
CA THR A 149 -4.68 32.30 -38.44
C THR A 149 -5.74 31.39 -37.83
N SER A 150 -6.62 31.91 -36.97
CA SER A 150 -7.70 31.16 -36.34
C SER A 150 -8.87 30.97 -37.28
N LYS A 151 -8.80 29.93 -38.10
CA LYS A 151 -9.96 29.43 -38.84
C LYS A 151 -10.53 28.23 -38.10
N THR A 152 -11.74 28.02 -38.03
CA THR A 152 -12.54 26.99 -37.39
C THR A 152 -11.85 25.62 -37.09
N GLY A 153 -11.85 25.15 -35.84
CA GLY A 153 -11.39 23.84 -35.42
C GLY A 153 -10.23 23.87 -34.40
N VAL A 154 -9.64 22.70 -34.08
CA VAL A 154 -8.46 22.60 -33.25
C VAL A 154 -7.23 23.04 -34.02
N ASP A 155 -6.72 24.23 -33.70
CA ASP A 155 -5.63 24.83 -34.46
C ASP A 155 -4.27 24.20 -34.16
N ALA A 156 -3.98 23.85 -32.92
CA ALA A 156 -2.69 23.31 -32.52
C ALA A 156 -2.84 22.02 -31.70
N THR A 157 -1.99 21.06 -31.95
CA THR A 157 -1.96 19.78 -31.21
C THR A 157 -0.56 19.50 -30.67
N VAL A 158 -0.46 19.21 -29.38
CA VAL A 158 0.77 18.79 -28.71
C VAL A 158 0.56 17.45 -28.02
N ASN A 159 1.41 16.47 -28.32
CA ASN A 159 1.43 15.16 -27.69
C ASN A 159 2.79 14.90 -27.06
N LEU A 160 2.83 14.74 -25.73
CA LEU A 160 4.01 14.37 -24.97
C LEU A 160 3.80 13.00 -24.34
N ASN A 161 4.67 12.04 -24.63
CA ASN A 161 4.68 10.75 -23.97
C ASN A 161 5.93 10.62 -23.11
N LEU A 162 5.75 10.61 -21.80
CA LEU A 162 6.79 10.46 -20.79
C LEU A 162 6.67 9.08 -20.14
N THR A 163 7.76 8.34 -20.09
CA THR A 163 7.78 7.00 -19.48
C THR A 163 9.01 6.80 -18.62
N GLY A 164 8.84 6.11 -17.50
CA GLY A 164 9.90 5.83 -16.54
C GLY A 164 10.21 7.00 -15.59
N ALA A 165 10.71 6.66 -14.41
CA ALA A 165 10.97 7.62 -13.32
C ALA A 165 12.01 8.72 -13.67
N ASN A 166 12.81 8.51 -14.71
CA ASN A 166 13.77 9.50 -15.21
C ASN A 166 13.16 10.49 -16.19
N SER A 167 11.91 10.31 -16.61
CA SER A 167 11.20 11.23 -17.50
C SER A 167 10.41 12.26 -16.70
N TYR A 168 10.53 13.54 -17.07
CA TYR A 168 9.79 14.60 -16.41
C TYR A 168 9.45 15.78 -17.34
N TRP A 169 8.40 16.49 -16.98
CA TRP A 169 8.07 17.79 -17.52
C TRP A 169 7.89 18.80 -16.39
N ASN A 170 8.75 19.84 -16.37
CA ASN A 170 8.66 20.98 -15.48
C ASN A 170 8.16 22.18 -16.26
N GLY A 171 6.88 22.44 -16.23
CA GLY A 171 6.24 23.49 -17.02
C GLY A 171 4.73 23.42 -16.93
N ASN A 172 4.07 24.36 -17.60
CA ASN A 172 2.61 24.40 -17.66
C ASN A 172 2.14 24.75 -19.07
N THR A 173 0.84 24.70 -19.29
CA THR A 173 0.21 25.16 -20.53
C THR A 173 -0.22 26.61 -20.40
N LYS A 174 0.04 27.42 -21.45
CA LYS A 174 -0.36 28.82 -21.51
C LYS A 174 -0.80 29.20 -22.90
N VAL A 175 -1.59 30.26 -22.99
CA VAL A 175 -1.91 30.96 -24.21
C VAL A 175 -1.24 32.33 -24.16
N THR A 176 -0.58 32.70 -25.26
CA THR A 176 -0.10 34.07 -25.46
C THR A 176 -0.75 34.68 -26.70
N TRP A 177 -0.88 35.98 -26.75
CA TRP A 177 -1.46 36.69 -27.90
C TRP A 177 -0.70 37.96 -28.24
N SER A 178 -0.73 38.27 -29.54
CA SER A 178 -0.38 39.57 -30.07
C SER A 178 -1.66 40.12 -30.73
N GLY A 179 -2.31 41.09 -30.08
CA GLY A 179 -3.68 41.49 -30.38
C GLY A 179 -4.73 40.55 -29.75
N LYS A 180 -5.38 40.99 -28.66
CA LYS A 180 -6.39 40.19 -27.95
C LYS A 180 -7.61 39.99 -28.83
N PRO A 181 -8.10 38.72 -29.00
CA PRO A 181 -9.30 38.46 -29.77
C PRO A 181 -10.52 39.10 -29.12
N SER A 182 -11.45 39.59 -29.94
CA SER A 182 -12.74 40.10 -29.49
C SER A 182 -13.61 39.03 -28.85
N ASP A 183 -13.38 37.76 -29.21
CA ASP A 183 -14.04 36.56 -28.69
C ASP A 183 -13.05 35.76 -27.84
N PRO A 184 -13.15 35.78 -26.50
CA PRO A 184 -12.24 35.05 -25.61
C PRO A 184 -12.29 33.53 -25.80
N THR A 185 -13.37 32.97 -26.35
CA THR A 185 -13.48 31.53 -26.58
C THR A 185 -12.52 31.02 -27.65
N LYS A 186 -12.05 31.90 -28.51
CA LYS A 186 -11.04 31.56 -29.52
C LYS A 186 -9.63 31.42 -28.99
N LEU A 187 -9.37 31.85 -27.76
CA LEU A 187 -8.07 31.64 -27.09
C LEU A 187 -7.80 30.19 -26.68
N SER A 188 -8.82 29.34 -26.71
CA SER A 188 -8.74 27.95 -26.24
C SER A 188 -8.80 26.89 -27.35
N VAL A 189 -8.60 27.28 -28.61
CA VAL A 189 -8.63 26.33 -29.75
C VAL A 189 -7.28 25.61 -29.87
N HIS A 190 -7.06 24.66 -28.98
CA HIS A 190 -5.86 23.84 -28.96
C HIS A 190 -6.16 22.48 -28.32
N SER A 191 -5.31 21.51 -28.56
CA SER A 191 -5.34 20.21 -27.89
C SER A 191 -3.94 19.84 -27.38
N SER A 192 -3.85 19.54 -26.12
CA SER A 192 -2.64 19.06 -25.48
C SER A 192 -2.89 17.71 -24.80
N THR A 193 -2.08 16.72 -25.11
CA THR A 193 -2.10 15.43 -24.44
C THR A 193 -0.75 15.14 -23.82
N VAL A 194 -0.74 14.93 -22.51
CA VAL A 194 0.44 14.50 -21.76
C VAL A 194 0.16 13.14 -21.16
N THR A 195 0.95 12.16 -21.56
CA THR A 195 0.94 10.81 -21.00
C THR A 195 2.10 10.66 -20.03
N LEU A 196 1.80 10.27 -18.79
CA LEU A 196 2.78 9.96 -17.76
C LEU A 196 2.66 8.47 -17.42
N ALA A 197 3.71 7.70 -17.70
CA ALA A 197 3.72 6.27 -17.49
C ALA A 197 4.93 5.81 -16.66
N ASN A 198 4.77 4.73 -15.87
CA ASN A 198 5.87 4.06 -15.17
C ASN A 198 6.72 5.00 -14.30
N GLY A 199 6.10 5.86 -13.52
CA GLY A 199 6.79 6.80 -12.62
C GLY A 199 7.24 8.10 -13.27
N ALA A 200 6.90 8.38 -14.53
CA ALA A 200 7.17 9.67 -15.18
C ALA A 200 6.43 10.81 -14.47
N GLN A 201 7.06 11.99 -14.43
CA GLN A 201 6.64 13.08 -13.55
C GLN A 201 6.24 14.35 -14.30
N TRP A 202 5.21 15.04 -13.80
CA TRP A 202 4.86 16.39 -14.18
C TRP A 202 4.88 17.32 -12.98
N THR A 203 5.62 18.42 -13.07
CA THR A 203 5.64 19.48 -12.07
C THR A 203 5.16 20.78 -12.73
N PRO A 204 3.88 21.17 -12.55
CA PRO A 204 3.34 22.38 -13.16
C PRO A 204 3.92 23.64 -12.50
N ASN A 205 4.46 24.54 -13.32
CA ASN A 205 4.93 25.87 -12.92
C ASN A 205 3.75 26.85 -12.80
N GLU A 206 4.00 28.01 -12.21
CA GLU A 206 3.08 29.14 -12.34
C GLU A 206 3.24 29.81 -13.73
N VAL A 207 2.13 30.22 -14.30
CA VAL A 207 2.08 30.98 -15.53
C VAL A 207 1.84 32.44 -15.19
N ALA A 208 2.77 33.32 -15.57
CA ALA A 208 2.58 34.74 -15.42
C ALA A 208 1.38 35.19 -16.28
N VAL A 209 0.40 35.81 -15.65
CA VAL A 209 -0.79 36.33 -16.32
C VAL A 209 -0.53 37.82 -16.67
N LYS A 210 -0.69 38.13 -17.95
CA LYS A 210 -0.66 39.52 -18.47
C LYS A 210 -1.88 39.69 -19.37
N ASP A 211 -2.83 40.47 -18.91
CA ASP A 211 -4.06 40.77 -19.67
C ASP A 211 -3.98 42.14 -20.30
N ASP A 212 -3.25 42.26 -21.41
CA ASP A 212 -3.10 43.46 -22.20
C ASP A 212 -3.73 43.24 -23.59
N GLN A 213 -4.30 44.30 -24.17
CA GLN A 213 -4.93 44.20 -25.49
C GLN A 213 -3.90 44.00 -26.62
N ALA A 214 -2.69 44.52 -26.45
CA ALA A 214 -1.63 44.43 -27.46
C ALA A 214 -0.88 43.11 -27.37
N GLU A 215 -0.44 42.75 -26.17
CA GLU A 215 0.29 41.50 -25.90
C GLU A 215 -0.11 40.95 -24.53
N GLY A 216 -0.45 39.71 -24.46
CA GLY A 216 -0.87 39.12 -23.21
C GLY A 216 -0.51 37.64 -23.07
N SER A 217 -0.69 37.16 -21.87
CA SER A 217 -0.51 35.73 -21.52
C SER A 217 -1.48 35.31 -20.41
N MET A 218 -2.01 34.14 -20.53
CA MET A 218 -2.83 33.52 -19.51
C MET A 218 -2.56 32.02 -19.39
N TYR A 219 -2.83 31.48 -18.20
CA TYR A 219 -2.87 30.05 -17.99
C TYR A 219 -4.01 29.41 -18.82
N THR A 220 -3.80 28.22 -19.33
CA THR A 220 -4.85 27.42 -19.97
C THR A 220 -4.83 25.97 -19.44
N ALA A 221 -5.98 25.30 -19.45
CA ALA A 221 -6.07 23.92 -19.02
C ALA A 221 -5.30 22.98 -19.96
N LEU A 222 -4.67 21.95 -19.41
CA LEU A 222 -4.20 20.80 -20.19
C LEU A 222 -5.42 20.03 -20.71
N THR A 223 -5.51 19.79 -22.02
CA THR A 223 -6.70 19.16 -22.60
C THR A 223 -6.85 17.70 -22.13
N ASN A 224 -5.78 16.90 -22.18
CA ASN A 224 -5.81 15.51 -21.74
C ASN A 224 -4.59 15.18 -20.88
N LEU A 225 -4.81 14.71 -19.68
CA LEU A 225 -3.81 14.05 -18.84
C LEU A 225 -4.09 12.56 -18.82
N VAL A 226 -3.13 11.77 -19.27
CA VAL A 226 -3.19 10.29 -19.24
C VAL A 226 -2.22 9.79 -18.19
N LEU A 227 -2.73 9.21 -17.11
CA LEU A 227 -1.92 8.64 -16.02
C LEU A 227 -1.93 7.12 -16.08
N ASN A 228 -0.75 6.53 -16.32
CA ASN A 228 -0.53 5.09 -16.29
C ASN A 228 0.65 4.80 -15.34
N ASP A 229 0.40 4.92 -14.03
CA ASP A 229 1.42 4.92 -12.98
C ASP A 229 2.38 6.14 -13.07
N GLY A 230 1.82 7.29 -13.46
CA GLY A 230 2.53 8.57 -13.52
C GLY A 230 2.39 9.38 -12.23
N VAL A 231 3.19 10.45 -12.13
CA VAL A 231 3.24 11.29 -10.93
C VAL A 231 3.03 12.77 -11.30
N VAL A 232 2.11 13.44 -10.60
CA VAL A 232 1.92 14.88 -10.68
C VAL A 232 2.38 15.53 -9.38
N ASN A 233 3.32 16.48 -9.45
CA ASN A 233 3.91 17.13 -8.29
C ASN A 233 3.34 18.54 -8.09
N LEU A 234 2.41 18.70 -7.17
CA LEU A 234 1.83 19.98 -6.72
C LEU A 234 2.47 20.44 -5.40
N THR A 235 3.79 20.26 -5.27
CA THR A 235 4.51 20.49 -4.02
C THR A 235 4.93 21.95 -3.79
N LYS A 236 4.78 22.81 -4.79
CA LYS A 236 5.02 24.24 -4.64
C LYS A 236 3.71 24.95 -4.34
N ALA A 237 3.69 25.72 -3.27
CA ALA A 237 2.54 26.57 -2.92
C ALA A 237 2.25 27.55 -4.06
N SER A 238 1.01 27.67 -4.44
CA SER A 238 0.53 28.59 -5.48
C SER A 238 -0.97 28.80 -5.37
N GLU A 239 -1.44 30.03 -5.53
CA GLU A 239 -2.87 30.32 -5.65
C GLU A 239 -3.46 29.88 -7.01
N GLN A 240 -2.60 29.64 -8.00
CA GLN A 240 -3.03 29.18 -9.31
C GLN A 240 -3.34 27.70 -9.30
N GLN A 241 -4.62 27.34 -9.42
CA GLN A 241 -5.06 25.96 -9.60
C GLN A 241 -4.50 25.38 -10.91
N VAL A 242 -4.15 24.09 -10.88
CA VAL A 242 -3.83 23.33 -12.08
C VAL A 242 -5.13 22.76 -12.64
N GLN A 243 -5.43 23.12 -13.89
CA GLN A 243 -6.67 22.66 -14.55
C GLN A 243 -6.35 21.69 -15.67
N ILE A 244 -7.12 20.62 -15.74
CA ILE A 244 -7.13 19.67 -16.85
C ILE A 244 -8.57 19.48 -17.32
N GLU A 245 -8.76 19.32 -18.62
CA GLU A 245 -10.10 19.07 -19.14
C GLU A 245 -10.50 17.60 -18.93
N ASN A 246 -9.65 16.68 -19.37
CA ASN A 246 -9.94 15.24 -19.33
C ASN A 246 -8.83 14.48 -18.60
N LEU A 247 -9.19 13.66 -17.65
CA LEU A 247 -8.32 12.73 -16.93
C LEU A 247 -8.58 11.31 -17.40
N LYS A 248 -7.54 10.60 -17.84
CA LYS A 248 -7.62 9.25 -18.41
C LYS A 248 -6.51 8.35 -17.88
N GLY A 249 -6.63 7.05 -18.17
CA GLY A 249 -5.61 6.05 -17.85
C GLY A 249 -5.96 5.18 -16.66
N THR A 250 -5.00 4.38 -16.19
CA THR A 250 -5.21 3.40 -15.11
C THR A 250 -5.06 4.01 -13.71
N GLY A 251 -4.33 5.12 -13.59
CA GLY A 251 -4.10 5.82 -12.34
C GLY A 251 -2.68 6.31 -12.16
N GLY A 252 -2.43 6.95 -11.01
CA GLY A 252 -1.13 7.51 -10.67
C GLY A 252 -1.13 8.24 -9.33
N THR A 253 -0.03 8.92 -9.03
CA THR A 253 0.18 9.62 -7.76
C THR A 253 0.11 11.13 -7.96
N ILE A 254 -0.59 11.82 -7.07
CA ILE A 254 -0.64 13.27 -6.97
C ILE A 254 0.04 13.67 -5.65
N ASN A 255 1.24 14.20 -5.72
CA ASN A 255 1.95 14.73 -4.57
C ASN A 255 1.55 16.19 -4.32
N VAL A 256 1.11 16.51 -3.12
CA VAL A 256 0.69 17.86 -2.74
C VAL A 256 1.41 18.34 -1.48
N ALA A 257 1.77 19.62 -1.44
CA ALA A 257 2.10 20.28 -0.19
C ALA A 257 0.81 20.64 0.53
N THR A 258 0.77 20.39 1.85
CA THR A 258 -0.43 20.61 2.65
C THR A 258 -0.13 21.37 3.94
N THR A 259 -1.15 22.02 4.48
CA THR A 259 -1.18 22.58 5.83
C THR A 259 -2.26 21.89 6.66
N VAL A 260 -2.05 21.81 7.97
CA VAL A 260 -3.08 21.29 8.89
C VAL A 260 -4.03 22.44 9.24
N ALA A 261 -5.28 22.32 8.85
CA ALA A 261 -6.31 23.29 9.17
C ALA A 261 -6.67 23.24 10.66
N SER A 262 -7.29 24.31 11.19
CA SER A 262 -7.67 24.41 12.61
C SER A 262 -8.64 23.32 13.07
N ASP A 263 -9.34 22.70 12.14
CA ASP A 263 -10.28 21.61 12.39
C ASP A 263 -9.64 20.22 12.24
N GLY A 264 -8.33 20.13 11.93
CA GLY A 264 -7.57 18.89 11.77
C GLY A 264 -7.55 18.31 10.36
N ALA A 265 -8.22 18.91 9.39
CA ALA A 265 -8.16 18.48 7.99
C ALA A 265 -6.83 18.88 7.34
N LEU A 266 -6.32 18.07 6.42
CA LEU A 266 -5.21 18.47 5.55
C LEU A 266 -5.76 19.31 4.40
N LYS A 267 -5.23 20.51 4.22
CA LYS A 267 -5.59 21.41 3.13
C LYS A 267 -4.41 21.55 2.20
N ALA A 268 -4.60 21.20 0.94
CA ALA A 268 -3.55 21.37 -0.08
C ALA A 268 -3.31 22.85 -0.38
N ASP A 269 -2.05 23.22 -0.54
CA ASP A 269 -1.64 24.57 -0.94
C ASP A 269 -1.94 24.83 -2.43
N ARG A 270 -2.02 23.77 -3.23
CA ARG A 270 -2.37 23.81 -4.65
C ARG A 270 -3.23 22.61 -5.02
N THR A 271 -4.23 22.79 -5.85
CA THR A 271 -5.19 21.73 -6.25
C THR A 271 -5.11 21.44 -7.74
N LEU A 272 -5.51 20.22 -8.11
CA LEU A 272 -5.76 19.78 -9.48
C LEU A 272 -7.27 19.75 -9.72
N ASN A 273 -7.77 20.51 -10.70
CA ASN A 273 -9.17 20.54 -11.05
C ASN A 273 -9.43 19.89 -12.42
N VAL A 274 -10.36 18.93 -12.47
CA VAL A 274 -10.81 18.23 -13.68
C VAL A 274 -12.14 18.84 -14.12
N THR A 275 -12.20 19.39 -15.36
CA THR A 275 -13.31 20.24 -15.78
C THR A 275 -14.31 19.58 -16.73
N LYS A 276 -13.93 18.52 -17.50
CA LYS A 276 -14.81 17.93 -18.52
C LYS A 276 -15.09 16.43 -18.33
N SER A 277 -14.08 15.60 -18.13
CA SER A 277 -14.28 14.17 -17.94
C SER A 277 -13.17 13.51 -17.14
N ALA A 278 -13.52 12.45 -16.42
CA ALA A 278 -12.57 11.52 -15.82
C ALA A 278 -13.10 10.09 -15.99
N GLU A 279 -12.24 9.18 -16.47
CA GLU A 279 -12.65 7.81 -16.84
C GLU A 279 -11.78 6.79 -16.11
N GLN A 280 -12.40 5.99 -15.20
CA GLN A 280 -11.82 4.80 -14.54
C GLN A 280 -10.40 4.97 -13.96
N VAL A 281 -10.10 6.13 -13.39
CA VAL A 281 -8.76 6.47 -12.89
C VAL A 281 -8.65 6.23 -11.39
N LYS A 282 -7.60 5.53 -10.95
CA LYS A 282 -7.26 5.37 -9.54
C LYS A 282 -6.17 6.36 -9.16
N LEU A 283 -6.47 7.30 -8.28
CA LEU A 283 -5.52 8.31 -7.83
C LEU A 283 -5.06 8.02 -6.40
N ASN A 284 -3.75 8.10 -6.17
CA ASN A 284 -3.16 8.14 -4.84
C ASN A 284 -2.72 9.59 -4.55
N VAL A 285 -3.39 10.28 -3.64
CA VAL A 285 -3.04 11.63 -3.22
C VAL A 285 -2.14 11.57 -2.00
N VAL A 286 -0.93 12.12 -2.11
CA VAL A 286 0.10 12.04 -1.07
C VAL A 286 0.45 13.43 -0.57
N SER A 287 0.35 13.66 0.75
CA SER A 287 0.92 14.85 1.38
C SER A 287 2.45 14.75 1.44
N SER A 288 3.16 15.66 0.82
CA SER A 288 4.62 15.63 0.68
C SER A 288 5.40 16.21 1.87
N ASN A 289 4.74 16.88 2.80
CA ASN A 289 5.40 17.70 3.83
C ASN A 289 4.78 17.60 5.23
N VAL A 290 3.66 16.89 5.39
CA VAL A 290 3.02 16.74 6.70
C VAL A 290 3.32 15.37 7.27
N THR A 291 3.87 15.39 8.49
CA THR A 291 4.04 14.22 9.35
C THR A 291 2.78 14.01 10.20
N SER A 292 2.63 12.85 10.79
CA SER A 292 1.52 12.54 11.71
C SER A 292 1.46 13.43 12.95
N ASP A 293 2.55 14.16 13.27
CA ASP A 293 2.71 14.98 14.48
C ASP A 293 1.80 16.21 14.48
N GLY A 294 0.74 16.36 14.11
CA GLY A 294 -0.23 17.47 14.11
C GLY A 294 -1.63 16.99 13.77
N ILE A 295 -1.76 15.74 13.38
CA ILE A 295 -3.02 15.16 12.95
C ILE A 295 -3.68 14.47 14.13
N THR A 296 -4.85 14.97 14.53
CA THR A 296 -5.63 14.44 15.66
C THR A 296 -6.77 13.52 15.22
N ASP A 297 -7.14 13.59 13.94
CA ASP A 297 -8.17 12.77 13.31
C ASP A 297 -7.70 12.39 11.92
N ALA A 298 -7.23 11.15 11.77
CA ALA A 298 -6.70 10.64 10.52
C ALA A 298 -7.75 10.60 9.41
N SER A 299 -8.99 10.23 9.73
CA SER A 299 -10.07 10.18 8.74
C SER A 299 -10.36 11.57 8.17
N LYS A 300 -10.38 12.58 9.05
CA LYS A 300 -10.64 13.96 8.65
C LYS A 300 -9.48 14.55 7.87
N ALA A 301 -8.25 14.26 8.29
CA ALA A 301 -7.04 14.67 7.58
C ALA A 301 -7.02 14.11 6.15
N LEU A 302 -7.23 12.80 5.99
CA LEU A 302 -7.25 12.15 4.68
C LEU A 302 -8.43 12.61 3.81
N SER A 303 -9.59 12.85 4.41
CA SER A 303 -10.74 13.41 3.71
C SER A 303 -10.45 14.79 3.13
N GLY A 304 -9.74 15.63 3.87
CA GLY A 304 -9.27 16.94 3.40
C GLY A 304 -8.21 16.81 2.30
N LEU A 305 -7.26 15.87 2.45
CA LEU A 305 -6.23 15.61 1.44
C LEU A 305 -6.84 15.13 0.11
N ALA A 306 -7.87 14.31 0.15
CA ALA A 306 -8.56 13.84 -1.06
C ALA A 306 -9.18 15.01 -1.87
N GLN A 307 -9.54 16.12 -1.23
CA GLN A 307 -10.05 17.32 -1.89
C GLN A 307 -8.98 18.11 -2.65
N SER A 308 -7.72 17.69 -2.62
CA SER A 308 -6.65 18.25 -3.45
C SER A 308 -6.87 18.00 -4.94
N VAL A 309 -7.71 17.01 -5.28
CA VAL A 309 -8.21 16.79 -6.63
C VAL A 309 -9.71 17.09 -6.62
N THR A 310 -10.11 18.05 -7.43
CA THR A 310 -11.49 18.50 -7.53
C THR A 310 -12.06 18.19 -8.91
N PHE A 311 -13.37 17.99 -8.99
CA PHE A 311 -14.10 17.69 -10.21
C PHE A 311 -15.25 18.67 -10.34
N GLU A 312 -15.47 19.18 -11.54
CA GLU A 312 -16.67 19.95 -11.81
C GLU A 312 -17.91 19.05 -11.80
N GLN A 313 -19.09 19.65 -11.67
CA GLN A 313 -20.35 18.91 -11.58
C GLN A 313 -20.54 17.98 -12.80
N GLY A 314 -20.86 16.72 -12.54
CA GLY A 314 -21.06 15.70 -13.57
C GLY A 314 -19.80 14.99 -14.06
N VAL A 315 -18.62 15.34 -13.48
CA VAL A 315 -17.33 14.72 -13.81
C VAL A 315 -16.92 13.73 -12.73
N GLY A 316 -16.20 12.68 -13.08
CA GLY A 316 -15.51 11.79 -12.15
C GLY A 316 -16.32 10.64 -11.57
N SER A 317 -17.41 10.20 -12.21
CA SER A 317 -18.25 9.07 -11.74
C SER A 317 -17.51 7.76 -11.51
N ASP A 318 -16.36 7.54 -12.17
CA ASP A 318 -15.58 6.29 -12.13
C ASP A 318 -14.18 6.48 -11.52
N VAL A 319 -13.95 7.58 -10.81
CA VAL A 319 -12.65 7.87 -10.18
C VAL A 319 -12.63 7.38 -8.74
N SER A 320 -11.59 6.64 -8.37
CA SER A 320 -11.29 6.31 -6.98
C SER A 320 -10.06 7.11 -6.49
N ILE A 321 -10.17 7.67 -5.29
CA ILE A 321 -9.08 8.43 -4.66
C ILE A 321 -8.68 7.73 -3.38
N GLN A 322 -7.39 7.39 -3.27
CA GLN A 322 -6.74 7.04 -2.02
C GLN A 322 -5.93 8.23 -1.53
N ALA A 323 -5.84 8.42 -0.23
CA ALA A 323 -5.06 9.50 0.35
C ALA A 323 -4.08 8.96 1.38
N THR A 324 -2.82 9.37 1.28
CA THR A 324 -1.74 8.95 2.19
C THR A 324 -0.83 10.12 2.54
N THR A 325 -0.09 10.03 3.65
CA THR A 325 1.05 10.93 3.91
C THR A 325 2.33 10.36 3.32
N GLN A 326 3.31 11.20 3.00
CA GLN A 326 4.57 10.78 2.37
C GLN A 326 5.35 9.78 3.23
N GLU A 327 5.40 9.98 4.54
CA GLU A 327 6.06 9.08 5.47
C GLU A 327 5.26 7.79 5.72
N GLY A 328 4.09 7.68 5.12
CA GLY A 328 3.20 6.54 5.30
C GLY A 328 2.64 6.39 6.71
N ASP A 329 2.82 7.39 7.57
CA ASP A 329 2.39 7.37 8.96
C ASP A 329 0.87 7.30 9.13
N ILE A 330 0.15 7.84 8.15
CA ILE A 330 -1.30 7.73 8.07
C ILE A 330 -1.65 7.11 6.73
N LYS A 331 -2.04 5.88 6.75
CA LYS A 331 -2.67 5.20 5.62
C LYS A 331 -4.16 5.12 5.85
N GLY A 332 -4.91 5.48 4.84
CA GLY A 332 -6.34 5.25 4.83
C GLY A 332 -6.80 5.04 3.40
N ALA A 333 -7.61 4.03 3.16
CA ALA A 333 -8.34 3.90 1.93
C ALA A 333 -9.60 4.77 2.05
N LEU A 334 -9.51 6.02 1.60
CA LEU A 334 -10.68 6.83 1.31
C LEU A 334 -11.12 6.48 -0.12
N THR A 335 -12.20 5.76 -0.28
CA THR A 335 -12.84 5.65 -1.60
C THR A 335 -13.81 6.79 -1.74
N GLN A 336 -13.48 7.75 -2.59
CA GLN A 336 -14.40 8.78 -3.02
C GLN A 336 -15.05 8.33 -4.32
N SER A 337 -16.35 8.08 -4.29
CA SER A 337 -17.15 7.84 -5.48
C SER A 337 -17.97 9.09 -5.79
N PHE A 338 -18.19 9.34 -7.08
CA PHE A 338 -18.97 10.48 -7.57
C PHE A 338 -20.25 9.94 -8.20
N ASP A 339 -21.37 10.55 -7.87
CA ASP A 339 -22.62 10.24 -8.56
C ASP A 339 -22.69 10.93 -9.92
N SER A 340 -23.73 10.66 -10.70
CA SER A 340 -23.94 11.25 -12.03
C SER A 340 -24.10 12.78 -12.02
N THR A 341 -24.22 13.39 -10.84
CA THR A 341 -24.29 14.84 -10.64
C THR A 341 -22.94 15.44 -10.19
N GLY A 342 -21.87 14.61 -10.08
CA GLY A 342 -20.55 15.02 -9.61
C GLY A 342 -20.47 15.21 -8.09
N LYS A 343 -21.48 14.79 -7.34
CA LYS A 343 -21.46 14.84 -5.89
C LYS A 343 -20.61 13.72 -5.33
N ALA A 344 -19.58 14.08 -4.57
CA ALA A 344 -18.72 13.13 -3.92
C ALA A 344 -19.41 12.44 -2.73
N THR A 345 -19.32 11.11 -2.70
CA THR A 345 -19.61 10.30 -1.51
C THR A 345 -18.32 9.68 -1.04
N SER A 346 -17.83 10.09 0.12
CA SER A 346 -16.59 9.57 0.70
C SER A 346 -16.92 8.44 1.67
N THR A 347 -16.37 7.26 1.42
CA THR A 347 -16.38 6.15 2.37
C THR A 347 -14.95 5.97 2.87
N VAL A 348 -14.70 6.29 4.14
CA VAL A 348 -13.42 6.00 4.80
C VAL A 348 -13.46 4.53 5.19
N LYS A 349 -12.66 3.70 4.52
CA LYS A 349 -12.30 2.38 5.02
C LYS A 349 -10.97 2.53 5.75
N GLU A 350 -11.01 2.57 7.06
CA GLU A 350 -9.88 2.61 7.98
C GLU A 350 -8.79 3.65 7.65
N ALA A 351 -8.71 4.67 8.47
CA ALA A 351 -7.54 5.52 8.56
C ALA A 351 -6.65 4.98 9.67
N VAL A 352 -5.53 4.37 9.32
CA VAL A 352 -4.58 3.82 10.28
C VAL A 352 -3.35 4.71 10.31
N ASN A 353 -2.95 5.15 11.50
CA ASN A 353 -1.66 5.79 11.70
C ASN A 353 -0.59 4.69 11.77
N GLN A 354 0.28 4.57 10.77
CA GLN A 354 1.29 3.51 10.72
C GLN A 354 2.35 3.58 11.83
N LYS A 355 2.60 4.74 12.42
CA LYS A 355 3.43 4.81 13.64
C LYS A 355 2.75 4.14 14.83
N LEU A 356 1.43 4.03 14.78
CA LEU A 356 0.59 3.29 15.72
C LEU A 356 0.21 1.89 15.19
N ASP A 357 0.48 1.59 13.92
CA ASP A 357 0.04 0.37 13.23
C ASP A 357 0.82 -0.88 13.67
N GLY A 358 2.08 -0.70 14.04
CA GLY A 358 2.86 -1.74 14.71
C GLY A 358 2.25 -2.21 16.02
N TYR A 359 1.32 -1.42 16.56
CA TYR A 359 0.60 -1.70 17.77
C TYR A 359 -0.47 -2.81 17.61
N SER A 360 -1.14 -2.93 16.47
CA SER A 360 -2.15 -3.99 16.25
C SER A 360 -1.55 -5.40 16.35
N SER A 361 -0.33 -5.58 15.86
CA SER A 361 0.41 -6.85 15.99
C SER A 361 0.80 -7.16 17.43
N ILE A 362 1.18 -6.13 18.20
CA ILE A 362 1.61 -6.26 19.59
C ILE A 362 0.42 -6.61 20.49
N ALA A 363 -0.74 -6.04 20.26
CA ALA A 363 -1.94 -6.27 21.07
C ALA A 363 -2.36 -7.76 21.10
N ALA A 364 -2.16 -8.49 20.02
CA ALA A 364 -2.53 -9.90 19.92
C ALA A 364 -1.51 -10.87 20.54
N LEU A 365 -0.28 -10.45 20.83
CA LEU A 365 0.81 -11.35 21.23
C LEU A 365 0.46 -12.21 22.44
N SER A 366 -0.04 -11.59 23.50
CA SER A 366 -0.40 -12.31 24.73
C SER A 366 -1.57 -13.27 24.53
N ALA A 367 -2.56 -12.92 23.72
CA ALA A 367 -3.71 -13.80 23.44
C ALA A 367 -3.30 -15.02 22.61
N VAL A 368 -2.44 -14.83 21.59
CA VAL A 368 -1.90 -15.93 20.78
C VAL A 368 -1.02 -16.85 21.62
N GLN A 369 -0.15 -16.28 22.47
CA GLN A 369 0.68 -17.07 23.38
C GLN A 369 -0.13 -17.82 24.43
N TRP A 370 -1.18 -17.21 24.99
CA TRP A 370 -2.10 -17.88 25.90
C TRP A 370 -2.82 -19.07 25.23
N ARG A 371 -3.24 -18.93 23.97
CA ARG A 371 -3.83 -20.05 23.21
C ARG A 371 -2.89 -21.23 23.01
N HIS A 372 -1.59 -21.00 22.85
CA HIS A 372 -0.59 -22.06 22.75
C HIS A 372 -0.61 -23.02 23.95
N GLU A 373 -0.80 -22.47 25.15
CA GLU A 373 -0.84 -23.28 26.39
C GLU A 373 -2.23 -23.80 26.77
N ASN A 374 -3.25 -23.52 25.98
CA ASN A 374 -4.62 -23.91 26.29
C ASN A 374 -4.94 -25.34 25.82
N ASP A 375 -4.36 -26.30 26.49
CA ASP A 375 -4.47 -27.73 26.17
C ASP A 375 -5.38 -28.50 27.12
N THR A 376 -5.97 -29.61 26.63
CA THR A 376 -6.69 -30.59 27.45
C THR A 376 -5.73 -31.34 28.38
N LEU A 377 -6.26 -31.91 29.47
CA LEU A 377 -5.46 -32.71 30.40
C LEU A 377 -4.83 -33.93 29.72
N LEU A 378 -5.55 -34.57 28.80
CA LEU A 378 -5.04 -35.69 28.05
C LEU A 378 -3.78 -35.37 27.27
N LYS A 379 -3.74 -34.20 26.63
CA LYS A 379 -2.54 -33.74 25.91
C LYS A 379 -1.38 -33.47 26.86
N ARG A 380 -1.66 -33.11 28.12
CA ARG A 380 -0.65 -32.79 29.13
C ARG A 380 -0.03 -34.04 29.77
N MET A 381 -0.83 -35.05 30.04
CA MET A 381 -0.43 -36.16 30.88
C MET A 381 -0.42 -37.52 30.17
N GLY A 382 -0.90 -37.59 28.91
CA GLY A 382 -1.07 -38.86 28.19
C GLY A 382 -2.16 -39.72 28.79
N GLU A 383 -2.09 -41.04 28.56
CA GLU A 383 -3.10 -42.01 29.04
C GLU A 383 -2.86 -42.39 30.51
N LEU A 384 -3.80 -42.04 31.37
CA LEU A 384 -3.70 -42.27 32.82
C LEU A 384 -4.33 -43.57 33.28
N ARG A 385 -5.17 -44.19 32.45
CA ARG A 385 -6.04 -45.30 32.86
C ARG A 385 -5.28 -46.61 33.18
N ASP A 386 -4.11 -46.78 32.57
CA ASP A 386 -3.38 -48.05 32.59
C ASP A 386 -2.12 -48.03 33.49
N LEU A 387 -1.99 -47.05 34.39
CA LEU A 387 -0.83 -46.92 35.27
C LEU A 387 -1.14 -47.33 36.70
N GLU A 388 -0.27 -48.18 37.25
CA GLU A 388 -0.26 -48.56 38.67
C GLU A 388 0.58 -47.48 39.44
N GLY A 389 0.11 -47.03 40.60
CA GLY A 389 0.79 -46.09 41.48
C GLY A 389 -0.10 -44.97 42.03
N THR A 390 0.21 -44.52 43.25
CA THR A 390 -0.56 -43.53 43.98
C THR A 390 -0.05 -42.10 43.69
N VAL A 391 1.23 -41.95 43.43
CA VAL A 391 1.88 -40.67 43.10
C VAL A 391 2.36 -40.73 41.65
N GLY A 392 2.09 -39.70 40.87
CA GLY A 392 2.63 -39.56 39.53
C GLY A 392 3.49 -38.31 39.39
N ALA A 393 4.59 -38.43 38.68
CA ALA A 393 5.39 -37.29 38.23
C ALA A 393 5.53 -37.35 36.72
N TRP A 394 5.41 -36.20 36.06
CA TRP A 394 5.46 -36.13 34.61
C TRP A 394 6.16 -34.88 34.11
N ALA A 395 6.68 -34.99 32.91
CA ALA A 395 7.26 -33.88 32.19
C ALA A 395 6.88 -33.94 30.71
N ARG A 396 6.70 -32.79 30.08
CA ARG A 396 6.56 -32.69 28.64
C ARG A 396 7.32 -31.51 28.07
N LEU A 397 7.76 -31.66 26.82
CA LEU A 397 8.27 -30.63 25.95
C LEU A 397 7.34 -30.52 24.76
N TYR A 398 6.92 -29.32 24.41
CA TYR A 398 6.10 -29.09 23.23
C TYR A 398 6.40 -27.77 22.57
N GLY A 399 6.19 -27.70 21.26
CA GLY A 399 6.39 -26.49 20.47
C GLY A 399 5.30 -26.33 19.43
N SER A 400 5.08 -25.09 19.01
CA SER A 400 4.12 -24.76 17.94
C SER A 400 4.59 -23.57 17.11
N GLU A 401 4.01 -23.47 15.92
CA GLU A 401 4.01 -22.27 15.10
C GLU A 401 2.58 -21.83 14.87
N GLN A 402 2.27 -20.58 15.19
CA GLN A 402 0.96 -19.98 15.05
C GLN A 402 1.05 -18.75 14.14
N GLU A 403 0.06 -18.58 13.27
CA GLU A 403 -0.08 -17.42 12.38
C GLU A 403 -1.37 -16.68 12.70
N TYR A 404 -1.31 -15.35 12.82
CA TYR A 404 -2.45 -14.49 13.11
C TYR A 404 -2.37 -13.14 12.43
N GLY A 405 -3.55 -12.64 11.98
CA GLY A 405 -3.79 -11.26 11.60
C GLY A 405 -3.33 -10.84 10.21
N ALA A 406 -3.77 -9.65 9.82
CA ALA A 406 -3.48 -9.02 8.52
C ALA A 406 -1.99 -8.70 8.32
N GLN A 407 -1.20 -8.64 9.42
CA GLN A 407 0.24 -8.40 9.40
C GLN A 407 1.06 -9.70 9.45
N SER A 408 0.44 -10.83 9.15
CA SER A 408 1.12 -12.13 9.08
C SER A 408 1.96 -12.44 10.31
N VAL A 409 1.44 -12.15 11.53
CA VAL A 409 2.15 -12.43 12.78
C VAL A 409 2.40 -13.93 12.87
N LYS A 410 3.68 -14.30 12.89
CA LYS A 410 4.13 -15.68 13.11
C LYS A 410 4.78 -15.78 14.45
N THR A 411 4.20 -16.63 15.33
CA THR A 411 4.72 -16.90 16.66
C THR A 411 5.22 -18.32 16.74
N GLN A 412 6.45 -18.53 17.13
CA GLN A 412 7.02 -19.83 17.45
C GLN A 412 7.22 -19.92 18.97
N ASN A 413 6.70 -20.98 19.56
CA ASN A 413 6.77 -21.23 20.99
C ASN A 413 7.42 -22.57 21.27
N THR A 414 8.21 -22.65 22.34
CA THR A 414 8.74 -23.89 22.90
C THR A 414 8.51 -23.88 24.41
N THR A 415 7.82 -24.91 24.92
CA THR A 415 7.42 -24.99 26.33
C THR A 415 7.95 -26.25 26.98
N ILE A 416 8.54 -26.08 28.16
CA ILE A 416 8.75 -27.19 29.11
C ILE A 416 7.70 -27.08 30.20
N GLN A 417 7.06 -28.25 30.51
CA GLN A 417 6.08 -28.33 31.59
C GLN A 417 6.36 -29.56 32.43
N VAL A 418 6.32 -29.38 33.74
CA VAL A 418 6.51 -30.45 34.73
C VAL A 418 5.36 -30.45 35.71
N GLY A 419 4.97 -31.63 36.18
CA GLY A 419 3.89 -31.71 37.14
C GLY A 419 3.91 -33.00 37.94
N ALA A 420 3.12 -33.00 39.01
CA ALA A 420 2.91 -34.16 39.84
C ALA A 420 1.45 -34.25 40.26
N ASP A 421 0.97 -35.46 40.50
CA ASP A 421 -0.38 -35.73 40.96
C ASP A 421 -0.43 -36.86 41.97
N TYR A 422 -1.54 -36.93 42.67
CA TYR A 422 -1.84 -37.88 43.70
C TYR A 422 -3.22 -38.49 43.49
N ASP A 423 -3.31 -39.84 43.60
CA ASP A 423 -4.55 -40.58 43.55
C ASP A 423 -5.24 -40.48 44.92
N ILE A 424 -6.33 -39.74 45.00
CA ILE A 424 -7.10 -39.57 46.25
C ILE A 424 -8.20 -40.60 46.43
N GLY A 425 -8.27 -41.58 45.53
CA GLY A 425 -9.27 -42.62 45.52
C GLY A 425 -10.56 -42.27 44.80
N GLN A 426 -11.49 -43.21 44.68
CA GLN A 426 -12.78 -43.08 43.99
C GLN A 426 -12.66 -42.61 42.53
N GLY A 427 -11.57 -42.93 41.86
CA GLY A 427 -11.28 -42.53 40.48
C GLY A 427 -10.69 -41.13 40.32
N TRP A 428 -10.47 -40.38 41.39
CA TRP A 428 -9.91 -39.04 41.34
C TRP A 428 -8.38 -39.02 41.48
N LYS A 429 -7.74 -38.30 40.53
CA LYS A 429 -6.34 -37.90 40.64
C LYS A 429 -6.29 -36.35 40.63
N VAL A 430 -5.57 -35.77 41.58
CA VAL A 430 -5.40 -34.32 41.72
C VAL A 430 -3.92 -33.96 41.66
N GLY A 431 -3.59 -32.82 41.07
CA GLY A 431 -2.19 -32.46 40.89
C GLY A 431 -1.95 -30.98 40.60
N GLY A 432 -0.67 -30.68 40.48
CA GLY A 432 -0.20 -29.35 40.08
C GLY A 432 0.88 -29.43 39.02
N ALA A 433 1.05 -28.36 38.28
CA ALA A 433 2.07 -28.23 37.23
C ALA A 433 2.65 -26.83 37.18
N PHE A 434 3.90 -26.75 36.72
CA PHE A 434 4.59 -25.55 36.36
C PHE A 434 4.99 -25.62 34.88
N SER A 435 4.89 -24.48 34.15
CA SER A 435 5.33 -24.36 32.78
C SER A 435 6.19 -23.12 32.57
N TYR A 436 7.15 -23.23 31.67
CA TYR A 436 7.89 -22.13 31.10
C TYR A 436 7.88 -22.25 29.57
N THR A 437 7.50 -21.14 28.92
CA THR A 437 7.49 -21.00 27.47
C THR A 437 8.44 -19.93 27.06
N ASP A 438 9.33 -20.27 26.13
CA ASP A 438 10.16 -19.34 25.37
C ASP A 438 9.54 -19.23 23.97
N GLY A 439 9.24 -18.00 23.54
CA GLY A 439 8.57 -17.70 22.28
C GLY A 439 9.18 -16.53 21.55
N SER A 440 9.01 -16.51 20.25
CA SER A 440 9.36 -15.37 19.39
C SER A 440 8.29 -15.16 18.34
N SER A 441 8.01 -13.87 18.06
CA SER A 441 7.07 -13.49 17.02
C SER A 441 7.75 -12.61 15.98
N ASN A 442 7.40 -12.83 14.71
CA ASN A 442 7.78 -11.98 13.59
C ASN A 442 6.51 -11.46 12.93
N PHE A 443 6.51 -10.19 12.54
CA PHE A 443 5.42 -9.53 11.84
C PHE A 443 5.98 -8.48 10.89
N ASP A 444 5.15 -7.96 9.98
CA ASP A 444 5.60 -7.08 8.88
C ASP A 444 6.36 -5.84 9.37
N SER A 445 6.01 -5.29 10.53
CA SER A 445 6.64 -4.09 11.11
C SER A 445 7.78 -4.38 12.09
N GLY A 446 8.04 -5.65 12.45
CA GLY A 446 9.08 -5.98 13.44
C GLY A 446 9.02 -7.38 14.03
N ASN A 447 9.43 -7.49 15.28
CA ASN A 447 9.50 -8.75 16.02
C ASN A 447 9.25 -8.57 17.53
N SER A 448 9.02 -9.70 18.21
CA SER A 448 8.89 -9.75 19.68
C SER A 448 9.49 -11.03 20.24
N ASN A 449 10.06 -10.93 21.44
CA ASN A 449 10.37 -12.07 22.30
C ASN A 449 9.26 -12.18 23.35
N ASN A 450 8.79 -13.38 23.57
CA ASN A 450 7.57 -13.64 24.35
C ASN A 450 7.84 -14.78 25.36
N ASP A 451 7.98 -14.44 26.63
CA ASP A 451 8.15 -15.41 27.71
C ASP A 451 6.83 -15.62 28.46
N MET A 452 6.56 -16.87 28.88
CA MET A 452 5.41 -17.14 29.72
C MET A 452 5.74 -18.15 30.83
N TYR A 453 5.31 -17.81 32.03
CA TYR A 453 5.38 -18.67 33.21
C TYR A 453 3.98 -19.06 33.63
N GLY A 454 3.73 -20.37 33.85
CA GLY A 454 2.41 -20.87 34.22
C GLY A 454 2.43 -21.77 35.45
N LEU A 455 1.42 -21.59 36.30
CA LEU A 455 1.10 -22.49 37.42
C LEU A 455 -0.30 -23.05 37.20
N ALA A 456 -0.47 -24.35 37.34
CA ALA A 456 -1.75 -25.00 37.19
C ALA A 456 -2.04 -25.96 38.33
N VAL A 457 -3.30 -26.04 38.71
CA VAL A 457 -3.88 -27.12 39.52
C VAL A 457 -4.91 -27.85 38.68
N TYR A 458 -4.98 -29.17 38.83
CA TYR A 458 -5.89 -29.96 38.03
C TYR A 458 -6.44 -31.15 38.82
N GLY A 459 -7.60 -31.64 38.36
CA GLY A 459 -8.20 -32.87 38.82
C GLY A 459 -8.79 -33.64 37.65
N THR A 460 -8.55 -34.94 37.62
CA THR A 460 -9.21 -35.84 36.68
C THR A 460 -9.97 -36.93 37.44
N TRP A 461 -11.19 -37.20 37.02
CA TRP A 461 -12.01 -38.30 37.48
C TRP A 461 -12.15 -39.34 36.38
N LEU A 462 -11.81 -40.57 36.69
CA LEU A 462 -11.85 -41.71 35.76
C LEU A 462 -12.77 -42.78 36.34
N ALA A 463 -13.90 -43.04 35.69
CA ALA A 463 -14.83 -44.08 36.08
C ALA A 463 -14.45 -45.45 35.45
N GLU A 464 -14.79 -46.52 36.11
CA GLU A 464 -14.56 -47.90 35.64
C GLU A 464 -15.27 -48.19 34.31
N ASN A 465 -16.39 -47.53 34.02
CA ASN A 465 -17.15 -47.64 32.76
C ASN A 465 -16.58 -46.83 31.60
N GLY A 466 -15.44 -46.14 31.81
CA GLY A 466 -14.76 -45.33 30.78
C GLY A 466 -15.13 -43.86 30.73
N GLN A 467 -16.07 -43.39 31.53
CA GLN A 467 -16.37 -41.96 31.66
C GLN A 467 -15.19 -41.23 32.31
N PHE A 468 -14.99 -39.96 31.92
CA PHE A 468 -14.00 -39.10 32.57
C PHE A 468 -14.48 -37.66 32.66
N VAL A 469 -13.97 -36.96 33.66
CA VAL A 469 -14.12 -35.51 33.81
C VAL A 469 -12.77 -34.92 34.20
N ASP A 470 -12.35 -33.91 33.48
CA ASP A 470 -11.12 -33.16 33.70
C ASP A 470 -11.44 -31.74 34.09
N LEU A 471 -10.78 -31.22 35.12
CA LEU A 471 -10.88 -29.82 35.60
C LEU A 471 -9.48 -29.24 35.71
N ILE A 472 -9.29 -28.01 35.21
CA ILE A 472 -8.00 -27.34 35.25
C ILE A 472 -8.24 -25.86 35.63
N GLY A 473 -7.49 -25.39 36.63
CA GLY A 473 -7.34 -23.95 36.91
C GLY A 473 -5.88 -23.56 36.67
N LYS A 474 -5.65 -22.47 35.97
CA LYS A 474 -4.29 -22.03 35.62
C LYS A 474 -4.16 -20.52 35.84
N TYR A 475 -2.98 -20.10 36.29
CA TYR A 475 -2.50 -18.73 36.28
C TYR A 475 -1.23 -18.67 35.45
N SER A 476 -1.12 -17.63 34.60
CA SER A 476 0.06 -17.38 33.77
C SER A 476 0.48 -15.92 33.84
N ARG A 477 1.78 -15.69 33.80
CA ARG A 477 2.37 -14.37 33.52
C ARG A 477 3.03 -14.42 32.17
N LEU A 478 2.65 -13.50 31.30
CA LEU A 478 3.14 -13.33 29.94
C LEU A 478 3.97 -12.05 29.90
N SER A 479 5.18 -12.14 29.37
CA SER A 479 6.10 -11.03 29.25
C SER A 479 6.52 -10.88 27.80
N ASN A 480 6.34 -9.70 27.22
CA ASN A 480 6.59 -9.43 25.82
C ASN A 480 7.56 -8.27 25.68
N GLU A 481 8.70 -8.51 25.02
CA GLU A 481 9.62 -7.46 24.60
C GLU A 481 9.54 -7.32 23.08
N PHE A 482 9.23 -6.13 22.56
CA PHE A 482 8.93 -5.94 21.15
C PHE A 482 9.70 -4.79 20.50
N THR A 483 9.88 -4.92 19.18
CA THR A 483 10.26 -3.84 18.28
C THR A 483 9.30 -3.84 17.09
N SER A 484 8.58 -2.74 16.86
CA SER A 484 7.66 -2.56 15.74
C SER A 484 7.83 -1.17 15.15
N GLY A 485 8.48 -1.08 13.98
CA GLY A 485 8.86 0.20 13.38
C GLY A 485 9.71 1.05 14.34
N THR A 486 9.18 2.19 14.73
CA THR A 486 9.83 3.09 15.72
C THR A 486 9.42 2.82 17.17
N MET A 487 8.44 1.93 17.40
CA MET A 487 8.01 1.54 18.74
C MET A 487 8.93 0.44 19.27
N LYS A 488 9.46 0.63 20.46
CA LYS A 488 10.16 -0.38 21.24
C LYS A 488 9.69 -0.32 22.67
N GLY A 489 9.51 -1.45 23.29
CA GLY A 489 9.06 -1.53 24.66
C GLY A 489 8.85 -2.95 25.12
N ASP A 490 8.38 -3.05 26.33
CA ASP A 490 7.99 -4.29 26.98
C ASP A 490 6.66 -4.11 27.71
N PHE A 491 5.93 -5.18 27.87
CA PHE A 491 4.70 -5.23 28.66
C PHE A 491 4.44 -6.61 29.22
N ASP A 492 3.75 -6.65 30.35
CA ASP A 492 3.42 -7.87 31.07
C ASP A 492 1.92 -8.02 31.26
N ASN A 493 1.39 -9.20 30.94
CA ASN A 493 0.01 -9.52 31.22
C ASN A 493 -0.09 -10.68 32.21
N ASN A 494 -1.10 -10.66 33.06
CA ASN A 494 -1.46 -11.77 33.91
C ASN A 494 -2.71 -12.44 33.33
N ALA A 495 -2.75 -13.76 33.32
CA ALA A 495 -3.88 -14.50 32.78
C ALA A 495 -4.37 -15.55 33.77
N PHE A 496 -5.69 -15.72 33.82
CA PHE A 496 -6.36 -16.83 34.49
C PHE A 496 -7.12 -17.68 33.47
N SER A 497 -7.13 -18.97 33.65
CA SER A 497 -8.01 -19.84 32.89
C SER A 497 -8.61 -20.96 33.74
N LEU A 498 -9.85 -21.30 33.40
CA LEU A 498 -10.58 -22.42 33.95
C LEU A 498 -11.06 -23.30 32.79
N ALA A 499 -10.75 -24.57 32.82
CA ALA A 499 -11.19 -25.53 31.81
C ALA A 499 -11.88 -26.72 32.45
N ALA A 500 -12.92 -27.20 31.78
CA ALA A 500 -13.61 -28.42 32.10
C ALA A 500 -13.79 -29.22 30.81
N GLU A 501 -13.48 -30.53 30.84
CA GLU A 501 -13.75 -31.48 29.75
C GLU A 501 -14.40 -32.75 30.31
N ALA A 502 -15.37 -33.28 29.60
CA ALA A 502 -15.99 -34.55 29.91
C ALA A 502 -16.04 -35.43 28.66
N GLY A 503 -15.91 -36.71 28.85
CA GLY A 503 -15.93 -37.65 27.73
C GLY A 503 -16.15 -39.07 28.16
N TRP A 504 -16.13 -39.94 27.17
CA TRP A 504 -16.36 -41.37 27.39
C TRP A 504 -15.46 -42.21 26.50
N HIS A 505 -14.62 -43.07 27.11
CA HIS A 505 -13.75 -43.99 26.43
C HIS A 505 -14.48 -45.33 26.16
N PHE A 506 -14.95 -45.55 24.95
CA PHE A 506 -15.62 -46.76 24.51
C PHE A 506 -14.60 -47.72 23.89
N LYS A 507 -14.35 -48.83 24.55
CA LYS A 507 -13.61 -49.95 23.93
C LYS A 507 -14.54 -50.64 22.93
N LEU A 508 -14.18 -50.62 21.66
CA LEU A 508 -14.94 -51.31 20.61
C LEU A 508 -14.65 -52.82 20.59
N ASN A 509 -13.40 -53.17 20.86
CA ASN A 509 -12.89 -54.54 21.00
C ASN A 509 -11.52 -54.48 21.69
N ASP A 510 -10.80 -55.59 21.74
CA ASP A 510 -9.46 -55.67 22.34
C ASP A 510 -8.39 -54.86 21.59
N LEU A 511 -8.69 -54.43 20.38
CA LEU A 511 -7.74 -53.74 19.50
C LEU A 511 -8.01 -52.24 19.32
N GLY A 512 -9.25 -51.77 19.53
CA GLY A 512 -9.58 -50.41 19.21
C GLY A 512 -10.58 -49.73 20.14
N TYR A 513 -10.59 -48.41 20.13
CA TYR A 513 -11.48 -47.58 20.92
C TYR A 513 -11.92 -46.32 20.20
N VAL A 514 -13.01 -45.71 20.67
CA VAL A 514 -13.50 -44.38 20.30
C VAL A 514 -13.81 -43.62 21.59
N GLU A 515 -13.41 -42.35 21.62
CA GLU A 515 -13.55 -41.48 22.78
C GLU A 515 -14.09 -40.11 22.37
N PRO A 516 -15.41 -39.92 22.36
CA PRO A 516 -16.01 -38.61 22.22
C PRO A 516 -15.78 -37.79 23.49
N SER A 517 -15.55 -36.47 23.31
CA SER A 517 -15.43 -35.52 24.42
C SER A 517 -16.01 -34.16 24.06
N ALA A 518 -16.42 -33.42 25.09
CA ALA A 518 -16.82 -32.03 25.00
C ALA A 518 -16.20 -31.25 26.18
N GLY A 519 -15.75 -30.03 25.90
CA GLY A 519 -15.09 -29.19 26.88
C GLY A 519 -15.42 -27.74 26.72
N LEU A 520 -15.18 -27.00 27.78
CA LEU A 520 -15.30 -25.53 27.83
C LEU A 520 -14.09 -24.95 28.55
N THR A 521 -13.49 -23.92 27.98
CA THR A 521 -12.39 -23.20 28.59
C THR A 521 -12.73 -21.72 28.62
N TYR A 522 -12.72 -21.14 29.80
CA TYR A 522 -12.75 -19.70 29.99
C TYR A 522 -11.37 -19.19 30.33
N GLY A 523 -10.94 -18.10 29.71
CA GLY A 523 -9.69 -17.41 29.99
C GLY A 523 -9.90 -15.91 30.04
N ARG A 524 -9.18 -15.25 30.96
CA ARG A 524 -9.09 -13.81 31.05
C ARG A 524 -7.64 -13.40 31.14
N ILE A 525 -7.22 -12.52 30.24
CA ILE A 525 -5.92 -11.86 30.25
C ILE A 525 -6.17 -10.42 30.68
N MET A 526 -5.52 -10.00 31.76
CA MET A 526 -5.62 -8.64 32.25
C MET A 526 -4.79 -7.72 31.36
N GLY A 527 -5.39 -6.63 30.92
CA GLY A 527 -4.70 -5.59 30.16
C GLY A 527 -3.54 -4.98 30.93
N ASP A 528 -2.59 -4.42 30.20
CA ASP A 528 -1.47 -3.64 30.74
C ASP A 528 -1.46 -2.22 30.17
N THR A 529 -0.84 -1.31 30.89
CA THR A 529 -0.62 0.08 30.45
C THR A 529 0.87 0.37 30.45
N PHE A 530 1.42 0.62 29.30
CA PHE A 530 2.84 0.86 29.13
C PHE A 530 3.15 2.03 28.19
N THR A 531 4.37 2.58 28.29
CA THR A 531 4.83 3.64 27.39
C THR A 531 6.03 3.13 26.61
N ALA A 532 5.88 3.06 25.27
CA ALA A 532 6.99 2.69 24.38
C ALA A 532 8.07 3.78 24.35
N GLN A 533 9.31 3.40 23.94
CA GLN A 533 10.46 4.31 23.90
C GLN A 533 10.25 5.55 23.02
N ASN A 534 9.42 5.45 22.00
CA ASN A 534 9.03 6.59 21.14
C ASN A 534 7.98 7.51 21.78
N GLY A 535 7.56 7.26 23.04
CA GLY A 535 6.61 8.07 23.81
C GLY A 535 5.14 7.78 23.50
N VAL A 536 4.82 6.68 22.84
CA VAL A 536 3.43 6.21 22.67
C VAL A 536 2.99 5.50 23.94
N LEU A 537 1.93 6.00 24.57
CA LEU A 537 1.24 5.34 25.67
C LEU A 537 0.23 4.36 25.11
N VAL A 538 0.30 3.12 25.57
CA VAL A 538 -0.62 2.03 25.19
C VAL A 538 -1.38 1.59 26.41
N GLU A 539 -2.70 1.53 26.29
CA GLU A 539 -3.65 1.05 27.30
C GLU A 539 -4.40 -0.14 26.70
N GLN A 540 -4.11 -1.35 27.18
CA GLN A 540 -4.78 -2.59 26.77
C GLN A 540 -5.99 -2.81 27.69
N GLU A 541 -7.14 -3.16 27.13
CA GLU A 541 -8.28 -3.65 27.89
C GLU A 541 -8.11 -5.14 28.21
N ASP A 542 -8.88 -5.63 29.18
CA ASP A 542 -8.90 -7.04 29.51
C ASP A 542 -9.45 -7.86 28.33
N TYR A 543 -8.80 -8.96 28.02
CA TYR A 543 -9.23 -9.90 26.98
C TYR A 543 -9.91 -11.11 27.61
N ASP A 544 -11.15 -11.37 27.23
CA ASP A 544 -11.92 -12.52 27.65
C ASP A 544 -12.11 -13.51 26.48
N SER A 545 -11.95 -14.79 26.74
CA SER A 545 -12.13 -15.88 25.78
C SER A 545 -12.96 -17.00 26.40
N LEU A 546 -13.95 -17.52 25.67
CA LEU A 546 -14.78 -18.65 26.06
C LEU A 546 -14.82 -19.67 24.93
N ILE A 547 -13.94 -20.67 24.99
CA ILE A 547 -13.79 -21.68 23.95
C ILE A 547 -14.58 -22.93 24.30
N ALA A 548 -15.58 -23.27 23.48
CA ALA A 548 -16.19 -24.60 23.49
C ALA A 548 -15.44 -25.52 22.53
N ARG A 549 -15.30 -26.78 22.93
CA ARG A 549 -14.65 -27.84 22.15
C ARG A 549 -15.56 -29.06 22.10
N VAL A 550 -15.77 -29.62 20.92
CA VAL A 550 -16.42 -30.93 20.74
C VAL A 550 -15.53 -31.75 19.82
N GLY A 551 -15.14 -32.94 20.26
CA GLY A 551 -14.20 -33.76 19.52
C GLY A 551 -14.39 -35.26 19.69
N VAL A 552 -13.62 -35.99 18.92
CA VAL A 552 -13.52 -37.44 18.99
C VAL A 552 -12.07 -37.88 18.80
N ARG A 553 -11.63 -38.79 19.62
CA ARG A 553 -10.36 -39.50 19.49
C ARG A 553 -10.68 -40.98 19.20
N SER A 554 -9.97 -41.57 18.26
CA SER A 554 -10.09 -43.00 17.95
C SER A 554 -8.71 -43.61 17.78
N GLY A 555 -8.49 -44.81 18.28
CA GLY A 555 -7.16 -45.39 18.26
C GLY A 555 -7.17 -46.93 18.32
N PHE A 556 -5.95 -47.44 18.16
CA PHE A 556 -5.67 -48.89 18.22
C PHE A 556 -4.61 -49.18 19.28
N TYR A 557 -4.85 -50.21 20.09
CA TYR A 557 -3.90 -50.69 21.06
C TYR A 557 -2.80 -51.53 20.41
N PHE A 558 -1.58 -51.34 20.86
CA PHE A 558 -0.47 -52.22 20.49
C PHE A 558 -0.62 -53.61 21.13
N PRO A 559 -0.03 -54.66 20.53
CA PRO A 559 -0.03 -56.00 21.12
C PRO A 559 0.44 -56.02 22.58
N ASN A 560 -0.23 -56.80 23.40
CA ASN A 560 0.02 -56.90 24.86
C ASN A 560 -0.22 -55.58 25.62
N GLN A 561 -1.05 -54.68 25.09
CA GLN A 561 -1.36 -53.38 25.70
C GLN A 561 -0.12 -52.52 26.02
N LYS A 562 0.90 -52.63 25.16
CA LYS A 562 2.14 -51.84 25.29
C LYS A 562 2.00 -50.37 24.88
N GLY A 563 0.77 -49.89 24.70
CA GLY A 563 0.44 -48.54 24.29
C GLY A 563 -0.65 -48.52 23.23
N ASN A 564 -0.83 -47.37 22.62
CA ASN A 564 -1.77 -47.15 21.52
C ASN A 564 -1.31 -46.07 20.55
N ILE A 565 -1.84 -46.11 19.33
CA ILE A 565 -1.77 -45.01 18.36
C ILE A 565 -3.18 -44.50 18.13
N TYR A 566 -3.34 -43.20 17.96
CA TYR A 566 -4.65 -42.59 17.77
C TYR A 566 -4.62 -41.41 16.80
N ALA A 567 -5.78 -41.16 16.23
CA ALA A 567 -6.12 -39.90 15.55
C ALA A 567 -7.21 -39.17 16.34
N ARG A 568 -7.21 -37.84 16.26
CA ARG A 568 -8.25 -37.02 16.85
C ARG A 568 -8.68 -35.91 15.91
N VAL A 569 -9.92 -35.48 16.06
CA VAL A 569 -10.49 -34.30 15.42
C VAL A 569 -11.44 -33.62 16.39
N ALA A 570 -11.42 -32.29 16.41
CA ALA A 570 -12.33 -31.49 17.20
C ALA A 570 -12.71 -30.21 16.47
N VAL A 571 -13.93 -29.73 16.72
CA VAL A 571 -14.39 -28.40 16.34
C VAL A 571 -14.36 -27.52 17.57
N LEU A 572 -13.79 -26.35 17.46
CA LEU A 572 -13.69 -25.37 18.53
C LEU A 572 -14.35 -24.06 18.07
N HIS A 573 -14.96 -23.37 19.02
CA HIS A 573 -15.53 -22.04 18.81
C HIS A 573 -15.27 -21.17 20.04
N ASP A 574 -14.69 -19.98 19.80
CA ASP A 574 -14.53 -18.95 20.83
C ASP A 574 -15.71 -17.97 20.74
N PHE A 575 -16.56 -17.94 21.76
CA PHE A 575 -17.75 -17.09 21.86
C PHE A 575 -17.45 -15.65 22.29
N MET A 576 -16.24 -15.40 22.70
CA MET A 576 -15.71 -14.11 23.12
C MET A 576 -14.49 -13.80 22.23
N GLY A 577 -13.47 -13.21 22.76
CA GLY A 577 -12.23 -13.05 21.99
C GLY A 577 -12.06 -11.65 21.40
N ASP A 578 -12.89 -10.69 21.83
CA ASP A 578 -12.71 -9.28 21.46
C ASP A 578 -11.49 -8.70 22.18
N MET A 579 -10.63 -8.05 21.42
CA MET A 579 -9.47 -7.30 21.92
C MET A 579 -9.69 -5.84 21.68
N GLU A 580 -9.61 -5.03 22.72
CA GLU A 580 -9.69 -3.60 22.62
C GLU A 580 -8.45 -2.96 23.27
N SER A 581 -7.95 -1.92 22.65
CA SER A 581 -6.83 -1.17 23.20
C SER A 581 -6.72 0.21 22.59
N THR A 582 -6.03 1.09 23.30
CA THR A 582 -5.87 2.49 22.91
C THR A 582 -4.38 2.82 22.89
N ALA A 583 -3.90 3.37 21.78
CA ALA A 583 -2.57 3.95 21.69
C ALA A 583 -2.69 5.46 21.59
N SER A 584 -1.94 6.20 22.42
CA SER A 584 -1.99 7.65 22.45
C SER A 584 -0.60 8.27 22.55
N LYS A 585 -0.42 9.44 21.93
CA LYS A 585 0.83 10.21 21.99
C LYS A 585 0.52 11.71 21.99
N ALA A 586 1.16 12.46 22.89
CA ALA A 586 1.14 13.90 22.84
C ALA A 586 2.11 14.42 21.77
N ASN A 587 1.65 15.37 20.95
CA ASN A 587 2.53 16.09 20.02
C ASN A 587 3.36 17.18 20.75
N ALA A 588 4.23 17.89 20.00
CA ALA A 588 5.08 18.96 20.54
C ALA A 588 4.29 20.12 21.17
N GLN A 589 2.99 20.28 20.83
CA GLN A 589 2.09 21.29 21.36
C GLN A 589 1.25 20.76 22.54
N GLY A 590 1.51 19.53 23.01
CA GLY A 590 0.79 18.90 24.11
C GLY A 590 -0.59 18.35 23.74
N LYS A 591 -0.97 18.34 22.44
CA LYS A 591 -2.24 17.78 21.99
C LYS A 591 -2.09 16.28 21.82
N VAL A 592 -2.95 15.50 22.47
CA VAL A 592 -2.92 14.03 22.44
C VAL A 592 -3.60 13.52 21.17
N GLN A 593 -2.90 12.65 20.45
CA GLN A 593 -3.44 11.81 19.39
C GLN A 593 -3.80 10.46 19.97
N THR A 594 -4.92 9.90 19.57
CA THR A 594 -5.42 8.64 20.08
C THR A 594 -5.86 7.75 18.92
N SER A 595 -5.45 6.49 18.93
CA SER A 595 -5.94 5.45 18.03
C SER A 595 -6.58 4.35 18.87
N HIS A 596 -7.78 3.96 18.52
CA HIS A 596 -8.48 2.83 19.12
C HIS A 596 -8.35 1.62 18.20
N LEU A 597 -7.90 0.52 18.75
CA LEU A 597 -7.91 -0.77 18.09
C LEU A 597 -9.04 -1.61 18.66
N LYS A 598 -9.84 -2.16 17.78
CA LYS A 598 -10.77 -3.23 18.09
C LYS A 598 -10.53 -4.36 17.09
N ASP A 599 -10.12 -5.51 17.61
CA ASP A 599 -9.89 -6.72 16.84
C ASP A 599 -10.46 -7.92 17.61
N GLY A 600 -10.54 -9.08 17.01
CA GLY A 600 -11.13 -10.24 17.65
C GLY A 600 -10.45 -11.54 17.21
N LEU A 601 -10.30 -12.45 18.17
CA LEU A 601 -9.91 -13.85 17.95
C LEU A 601 -11.11 -14.82 18.07
N GLY A 602 -12.33 -14.28 18.21
CA GLY A 602 -13.56 -15.05 18.33
C GLY A 602 -13.96 -15.69 17.03
N ASP A 603 -13.71 -16.97 16.87
CA ASP A 603 -13.96 -17.68 15.61
C ASP A 603 -14.16 -19.17 15.81
N THR A 604 -14.40 -19.88 14.71
CA THR A 604 -14.56 -21.34 14.64
C THR A 604 -13.41 -21.96 13.87
N TRP A 605 -12.77 -22.95 14.45
CA TRP A 605 -11.70 -23.71 13.79
C TRP A 605 -11.82 -25.21 14.04
N VAL A 606 -11.11 -25.96 13.24
CA VAL A 606 -10.98 -27.42 13.36
C VAL A 606 -9.55 -27.76 13.78
N GLU A 607 -9.41 -28.53 14.85
CA GLU A 607 -8.17 -29.13 15.33
C GLU A 607 -8.14 -30.60 14.91
N TYR A 608 -7.01 -31.06 14.39
CA TYR A 608 -6.81 -32.48 14.08
C TYR A 608 -5.37 -32.89 14.36
N GLY A 609 -5.19 -34.16 14.75
CA GLY A 609 -3.86 -34.62 15.13
C GLY A 609 -3.74 -36.15 15.18
N LEU A 610 -2.49 -36.56 15.30
CA LEU A 610 -2.09 -37.96 15.47
C LEU A 610 -1.20 -38.08 16.71
N GLY A 611 -1.36 -39.15 17.47
CA GLY A 611 -0.50 -39.35 18.63
C GLY A 611 -0.28 -40.84 18.91
N ALA A 612 0.69 -41.10 19.76
CA ALA A 612 0.98 -42.45 20.24
C ALA A 612 1.45 -42.41 21.70
N ASN A 613 1.02 -43.43 22.47
CA ASN A 613 1.48 -43.71 23.83
C ASN A 613 2.24 -45.01 23.85
N PHE A 614 3.34 -45.07 24.58
CA PHE A 614 4.19 -46.25 24.72
C PHE A 614 4.37 -46.58 26.22
N LYS A 615 3.85 -47.71 26.66
CA LYS A 615 4.01 -48.20 28.01
C LYS A 615 5.38 -48.86 28.14
N LEU A 616 6.28 -48.22 28.88
CA LEU A 616 7.65 -48.72 29.11
C LEU A 616 7.71 -49.72 30.23
N SER A 617 6.86 -49.54 31.26
CA SER A 617 6.70 -50.47 32.39
C SER A 617 5.27 -50.35 32.96
N LYS A 618 4.97 -51.01 34.07
CA LYS A 618 3.69 -50.83 34.76
C LYS A 618 3.49 -49.44 35.35
N THR A 619 4.59 -48.73 35.58
CA THR A 619 4.61 -47.43 36.25
C THR A 619 5.19 -46.30 35.36
N ALA A 620 5.59 -46.59 34.12
CA ALA A 620 6.23 -45.61 33.25
C ALA A 620 5.69 -45.69 31.83
N TYR A 621 5.45 -44.52 31.25
CA TYR A 621 5.14 -44.40 29.81
C TYR A 621 5.69 -43.10 29.22
N THR A 622 5.77 -43.08 27.91
CA THR A 622 6.07 -41.89 27.10
C THR A 622 4.99 -41.70 26.03
N PHE A 623 4.80 -40.48 25.59
CA PHE A 623 3.83 -40.17 24.55
C PHE A 623 4.38 -39.11 23.59
N VAL A 624 3.88 -39.15 22.36
CA VAL A 624 4.15 -38.19 21.30
C VAL A 624 2.83 -37.81 20.65
N ASP A 625 2.73 -36.54 20.26
CA ASP A 625 1.54 -36.00 19.61
C ASP A 625 1.93 -34.95 18.57
N LEU A 626 1.22 -34.96 17.44
CA LEU A 626 1.34 -33.97 16.35
C LEU A 626 -0.05 -33.44 16.05
N GLU A 627 -0.15 -32.11 15.93
CA GLU A 627 -1.41 -31.41 15.77
C GLU A 627 -1.30 -30.28 14.78
N LYS A 628 -2.42 -29.96 14.14
CA LYS A 628 -2.61 -28.82 13.27
C LYS A 628 -4.02 -28.29 13.38
N THR A 629 -4.21 -26.98 13.14
CA THR A 629 -5.54 -26.39 13.01
C THR A 629 -5.82 -25.88 11.60
N THR A 630 -7.10 -25.73 11.27
CA THR A 630 -7.57 -25.11 10.04
C THR A 630 -8.85 -24.33 10.29
N GLY A 631 -9.04 -23.23 9.59
CA GLY A 631 -10.08 -22.24 9.91
C GLY A 631 -9.63 -21.32 11.05
N GLY A 632 -10.42 -20.30 11.32
CA GLY A 632 -10.14 -19.31 12.37
C GLY A 632 -9.06 -18.29 12.04
N ASP A 633 -9.03 -17.23 12.84
CA ASP A 633 -8.09 -16.11 12.69
C ASP A 633 -6.69 -16.47 13.16
N VAL A 634 -6.58 -17.36 14.17
CA VAL A 634 -5.32 -17.95 14.61
C VAL A 634 -5.17 -19.34 14.02
N LYS A 635 -4.18 -19.53 13.16
CA LYS A 635 -3.85 -20.81 12.53
C LYS A 635 -2.63 -21.40 13.22
N GLU A 636 -2.78 -22.60 13.77
CA GLU A 636 -1.64 -23.40 14.23
C GLU A 636 -1.12 -24.24 13.06
N ALA A 637 0.02 -23.79 12.49
CA ALA A 637 0.62 -24.44 11.33
C ALA A 637 1.11 -25.86 11.70
N TRP A 638 1.63 -26.00 12.89
CA TRP A 638 2.03 -27.28 13.52
C TRP A 638 2.15 -27.11 15.02
N LYS A 639 1.88 -28.19 15.75
CA LYS A 639 2.23 -28.37 17.17
C LYS A 639 2.70 -29.79 17.39
N TRP A 640 3.77 -29.94 18.13
CA TRP A 640 4.27 -31.26 18.56
C TRP A 640 4.42 -31.31 20.07
N THR A 641 4.23 -32.49 20.62
CA THR A 641 4.40 -32.75 22.05
C THR A 641 5.16 -34.06 22.24
N LEU A 642 6.11 -34.04 23.15
CA LEU A 642 6.80 -35.23 23.67
C LEU A 642 6.72 -35.21 25.18
N GLY A 643 6.26 -36.28 25.80
CA GLY A 643 6.15 -36.34 27.24
C GLY A 643 6.46 -37.71 27.81
N ALA A 644 6.75 -37.73 29.11
CA ALA A 644 6.99 -38.93 29.88
C ALA A 644 6.35 -38.79 31.27
N ARG A 645 5.94 -39.93 31.82
CA ARG A 645 5.35 -40.03 33.15
C ARG A 645 5.87 -41.26 33.89
N LEU A 646 6.11 -41.03 35.19
CA LEU A 646 6.43 -42.07 36.16
C LEU A 646 5.39 -42.07 37.27
N ALA A 647 4.92 -43.26 37.66
CA ALA A 647 4.04 -43.45 38.81
C ALA A 647 4.76 -44.28 39.90
N PHE A 648 4.47 -44.01 41.14
CA PHE A 648 5.10 -44.66 42.29
C PHE A 648 4.07 -45.28 43.21
#